data_caea3a5b2ee5e300cb23f0ff2084fd54
#
_entry.id   caea3a5b2ee5e300cb23f0ff2084fd54
#
_cell.length_a   1.000
_cell.length_b   1.000
_cell.length_c   1.000
_cell.angle_alpha   90.00
_cell.angle_beta   90.00
_cell.angle_gamma   90.00
#
_symmetry.space_group_name_H-M   'P 1'
#
loop_
_entity.id
_entity.type
_entity.pdbx_description
1 polymer ?
#
loop_
_entity_poly.entity_id
_entity_poly.type
_entity_poly.pdbx_seq_one_letter_code
_entity_poly.pdbx_strand_id
1 'polypeptide(L)'
;MQFSYSWLKTQADTELSADKLEHLLTMSGLEVEEAETAAPAFTGVVIAEVKSVEKHPDADRLNVTQVDVGKSELVQIVCGAPNVKAGIKVPCSLPGAVLPGNFKIKSTKMRGVVSNGMLCSTDELGLPDDGVNGLHILPQDAPVGANIREYLDLDDTVFTLKITPNRADCLSIKGIAREVSALTGCAFKQPAIHAAPITGSRKQPVQIDAPADCGRFISRVIENVNARATTPDWMKQRLERSGIRSISALVDIGNYVMLEIGQPMHVFDADKLSGSLHIRRAREGETLECLNEKTVSLSENTLVVADEKGALSLAGLMGGAASAVSDDTQNIVLEAAWFAPEIIAGKSRQYGFGSDSSFRFERGVDYRLQADAIERASELVLQICGGAAGEMVEAQGELPEAKQVELRLGRLKTVLGVDIPAEQVETILQHLGLQPEKTAEGFRVTAPSFRFDIEIEADLIEEIGRVYGYENIPDDYTSGRLKMLALPETRRPRFAVYNEMAARGYREVVSYAFVDEQWEHDFAANANPIRLQNPLAAQYAVMRSTLIGGLVEILQNNLNRKQNRVRVFEIARVFSKDSDGQFVQNERIGGLWYGAAMPEQWGEKTRNADFYDIKADVENLLKNKAVEFVKTEHPALHPGRAANIVSDGQVIGFVGELHPKWLQKYDLPQATLVFEIDMAAVLEREKTRYQAVSKFQPVRRDLAFVMPETMTHDDLLAALNGAANKLVQEISVFDVYRGTGLPEGMKSMAVKVILQDMENTLTDETVEPVIGKLIDAATAAGAQLRS
;
A
#
# COMPACT_ATOMS: atom_id res chain seq x y z
N MET A 1 10.34 -11.84 -6.76
CA MET A 1 11.24 -12.95 -7.18
C MET A 1 12.32 -12.37 -8.06
N GLN A 2 13.61 -12.51 -7.65
CA GLN A 2 14.72 -12.03 -8.45
C GLN A 2 15.43 -13.22 -9.10
N PHE A 3 15.83 -13.11 -10.37
CA PHE A 3 16.47 -14.20 -11.09
C PHE A 3 17.29 -13.75 -12.30
N SER A 4 18.27 -14.56 -12.66
CA SER A 4 19.15 -14.39 -13.81
C SER A 4 18.51 -14.90 -15.10
N TYR A 5 18.58 -14.11 -16.18
CA TYR A 5 18.09 -14.54 -17.49
C TYR A 5 18.88 -15.73 -18.05
N SER A 6 20.19 -15.74 -17.86
CA SER A 6 21.04 -16.87 -18.30
C SER A 6 20.64 -18.17 -17.59
N TRP A 7 20.27 -18.10 -16.29
CA TRP A 7 19.74 -19.26 -15.58
C TRP A 7 18.37 -19.71 -16.12
N LEU A 8 17.44 -18.77 -16.35
CA LEU A 8 16.15 -19.08 -16.94
C LEU A 8 16.29 -19.81 -18.27
N LYS A 9 17.22 -19.39 -19.14
CA LYS A 9 17.49 -20.04 -20.44
C LYS A 9 17.92 -21.50 -20.33
N THR A 10 18.43 -21.94 -19.18
CA THR A 10 18.76 -23.37 -18.98
C THR A 10 17.52 -24.23 -18.91
N GLN A 11 16.35 -23.64 -18.60
CA GLN A 11 15.06 -24.36 -18.46
C GLN A 11 14.00 -23.93 -19.49
N ALA A 12 14.11 -22.75 -20.08
CA ALA A 12 13.23 -22.29 -21.17
C ALA A 12 14.08 -21.95 -22.41
N ASP A 13 13.87 -22.66 -23.51
CA ASP A 13 14.65 -22.51 -24.75
C ASP A 13 14.16 -21.30 -25.57
N THR A 14 14.18 -20.14 -24.95
CA THR A 14 13.68 -18.89 -25.56
C THR A 14 14.79 -18.08 -26.21
N GLU A 15 14.52 -17.56 -27.39
CA GLU A 15 15.40 -16.62 -28.13
C GLU A 15 14.98 -15.15 -27.95
N LEU A 16 14.02 -14.85 -27.08
CA LEU A 16 13.62 -13.48 -26.81
C LEU A 16 14.82 -12.67 -26.29
N SER A 17 14.87 -11.39 -26.63
CA SER A 17 15.76 -10.47 -25.91
C SER A 17 15.22 -10.18 -24.52
N ALA A 18 16.07 -9.67 -23.62
CA ALA A 18 15.66 -9.31 -22.27
C ALA A 18 14.46 -8.35 -22.28
N ASP A 19 14.52 -7.28 -23.09
CA ASP A 19 13.43 -6.29 -23.20
C ASP A 19 12.09 -6.90 -23.66
N LYS A 20 12.15 -7.86 -24.60
CA LYS A 20 10.93 -8.55 -25.05
C LYS A 20 10.37 -9.50 -24.01
N LEU A 21 11.25 -10.13 -23.24
CA LEU A 21 10.84 -10.99 -22.14
C LEU A 21 10.22 -10.18 -21.02
N GLU A 22 10.79 -9.04 -20.66
CA GLU A 22 10.26 -8.08 -19.71
C GLU A 22 8.82 -7.68 -20.06
N HIS A 23 8.63 -7.23 -21.31
CA HIS A 23 7.30 -6.87 -21.80
C HIS A 23 6.31 -8.05 -21.75
N LEU A 24 6.72 -9.22 -22.22
CA LEU A 24 5.88 -10.43 -22.26
C LEU A 24 5.44 -10.84 -20.86
N LEU A 25 6.35 -10.91 -19.90
CA LEU A 25 6.06 -11.28 -18.52
C LEU A 25 5.09 -10.29 -17.88
N THR A 26 5.38 -8.98 -18.02
CA THR A 26 4.53 -7.92 -17.48
C THR A 26 3.11 -7.99 -18.05
N MET A 27 2.96 -8.12 -19.36
CA MET A 27 1.66 -8.16 -20.03
C MET A 27 0.88 -9.45 -19.73
N SER A 28 1.56 -10.52 -19.34
CA SER A 28 0.93 -11.78 -18.92
C SER A 28 0.62 -11.87 -17.42
N GLY A 29 0.83 -10.79 -16.65
CA GLY A 29 0.50 -10.71 -15.23
C GLY A 29 1.66 -10.98 -14.26
N LEU A 30 2.90 -11.17 -14.77
CA LEU A 30 4.12 -11.24 -13.98
C LEU A 30 4.89 -9.93 -14.09
N GLU A 31 4.45 -8.91 -13.36
CA GLU A 31 5.01 -7.55 -13.43
C GLU A 31 6.53 -7.56 -13.16
N VAL A 32 7.30 -7.08 -14.13
CA VAL A 32 8.73 -6.82 -13.96
C VAL A 32 8.89 -5.43 -13.34
N GLU A 33 9.38 -5.38 -12.10
CA GLU A 33 9.66 -4.12 -11.40
C GLU A 33 11.01 -3.55 -11.83
N GLU A 34 12.00 -4.43 -12.05
CA GLU A 34 13.36 -4.03 -12.42
C GLU A 34 13.98 -5.06 -13.38
N ALA A 35 14.74 -4.57 -14.35
CA ALA A 35 15.58 -5.36 -15.24
C ALA A 35 16.96 -4.71 -15.31
N GLU A 36 17.93 -5.29 -14.64
CA GLU A 36 19.26 -4.72 -14.51
C GLU A 36 20.32 -5.65 -15.11
N THR A 37 21.42 -5.07 -15.62
CA THR A 37 22.58 -5.87 -16.03
C THR A 37 23.34 -6.37 -14.81
N ALA A 38 23.85 -7.61 -14.87
CA ALA A 38 24.62 -8.23 -13.78
C ALA A 38 25.88 -7.45 -13.39
N ALA A 39 26.38 -6.62 -14.30
CA ALA A 39 27.48 -5.69 -14.04
C ALA A 39 27.37 -4.43 -14.91
N PRO A 40 27.87 -3.28 -14.47
CA PRO A 40 27.92 -2.08 -15.28
C PRO A 40 28.76 -2.31 -16.55
N ALA A 41 28.54 -1.47 -17.55
CA ALA A 41 29.26 -1.56 -18.80
C ALA A 41 30.75 -1.18 -18.62
N PHE A 42 31.61 -2.07 -19.02
CA PHE A 42 33.07 -1.82 -19.15
C PHE A 42 33.65 -2.67 -20.27
N THR A 43 34.81 -2.29 -20.81
CA THR A 43 35.47 -2.98 -21.92
C THR A 43 36.99 -3.08 -21.73
N GLY A 44 37.64 -4.04 -22.42
CA GLY A 44 39.10 -4.13 -22.47
C GLY A 44 39.75 -4.68 -21.20
N VAL A 45 39.00 -5.44 -20.39
CA VAL A 45 39.51 -6.12 -19.20
C VAL A 45 39.66 -7.60 -19.50
N VAL A 46 40.85 -8.12 -19.28
CA VAL A 46 41.21 -9.54 -19.52
C VAL A 46 41.64 -10.22 -18.22
N ILE A 47 41.58 -11.53 -18.19
CA ILE A 47 42.17 -12.33 -17.12
C ILE A 47 43.71 -12.32 -17.28
N ALA A 48 44.39 -11.98 -16.22
CA ALA A 48 45.84 -11.88 -16.25
C ALA A 48 46.49 -12.66 -15.10
N GLU A 49 47.65 -13.20 -15.29
CA GLU A 49 48.48 -13.84 -14.26
C GLU A 49 49.67 -12.97 -13.88
N VAL A 50 49.87 -12.70 -12.61
CA VAL A 50 51.00 -11.94 -12.10
C VAL A 50 52.22 -12.87 -12.04
N LYS A 51 53.20 -12.68 -12.93
CA LYS A 51 54.40 -13.53 -12.99
C LYS A 51 55.49 -13.12 -12.01
N SER A 52 55.73 -11.83 -11.80
CA SER A 52 56.65 -11.31 -10.80
C SER A 52 56.15 -10.04 -10.13
N VAL A 53 56.65 -9.81 -8.91
CA VAL A 53 56.34 -8.61 -8.11
C VAL A 53 57.64 -8.11 -7.52
N GLU A 54 57.98 -6.86 -7.80
CA GLU A 54 59.16 -6.16 -7.28
C GLU A 54 58.74 -4.86 -6.59
N LYS A 55 59.48 -4.39 -5.60
CA LYS A 55 59.23 -3.10 -4.96
C LYS A 55 59.47 -1.95 -5.93
N HIS A 56 58.61 -0.95 -5.89
CA HIS A 56 58.78 0.26 -6.66
C HIS A 56 60.00 1.04 -6.15
N PRO A 57 60.94 1.51 -7.04
CA PRO A 57 62.19 2.17 -6.60
C PRO A 57 61.98 3.45 -5.77
N ASP A 58 60.93 4.21 -6.07
CA ASP A 58 60.68 5.52 -5.46
C ASP A 58 59.32 5.61 -4.70
N ALA A 59 58.73 4.43 -4.30
CA ALA A 59 57.42 4.46 -3.61
C ALA A 59 57.19 3.21 -2.75
N ASP A 60 57.20 3.36 -1.43
CA ASP A 60 57.08 2.25 -0.46
C ASP A 60 55.80 1.44 -0.55
N ARG A 61 54.68 2.08 -1.00
CA ARG A 61 53.38 1.45 -1.10
C ARG A 61 53.05 0.88 -2.48
N LEU A 62 53.90 1.02 -3.44
CA LEU A 62 53.74 0.53 -4.80
C LEU A 62 54.63 -0.66 -5.09
N ASN A 63 54.16 -1.54 -5.96
CA ASN A 63 54.90 -2.64 -6.51
C ASN A 63 54.90 -2.55 -8.04
N VAL A 64 55.99 -2.98 -8.67
CA VAL A 64 56.09 -3.14 -10.13
C VAL A 64 55.87 -4.60 -10.42
N THR A 65 54.87 -4.90 -11.25
CA THR A 65 54.52 -6.28 -11.60
C THR A 65 54.78 -6.55 -13.07
N GLN A 66 55.18 -7.78 -13.40
CA GLN A 66 55.18 -8.31 -14.77
C GLN A 66 54.01 -9.27 -14.89
N VAL A 67 53.11 -8.98 -15.83
CA VAL A 67 51.80 -9.62 -15.91
C VAL A 67 51.64 -10.28 -17.27
N ASP A 68 51.26 -11.53 -17.26
CA ASP A 68 50.88 -12.28 -18.46
C ASP A 68 49.40 -12.00 -18.74
N VAL A 69 49.07 -11.44 -19.88
CA VAL A 69 47.74 -11.11 -20.36
C VAL A 69 47.34 -11.96 -21.57
N GLY A 70 47.97 -13.11 -21.76
CA GLY A 70 47.71 -14.00 -22.90
C GLY A 70 48.38 -13.53 -24.21
N LYS A 71 49.38 -12.64 -24.14
CA LYS A 71 50.16 -12.16 -25.28
C LYS A 71 51.60 -12.68 -25.20
N SER A 72 52.35 -12.53 -26.32
CA SER A 72 53.73 -12.98 -26.39
C SER A 72 54.71 -12.27 -25.44
N GLU A 73 54.37 -11.07 -25.01
CA GLU A 73 55.16 -10.25 -24.10
C GLU A 73 54.42 -9.96 -22.80
N LEU A 74 55.16 -9.98 -21.68
CA LEU A 74 54.63 -9.59 -20.39
C LEU A 74 54.39 -8.10 -20.33
N VAL A 75 53.33 -7.69 -19.64
CA VAL A 75 52.93 -6.28 -19.48
C VAL A 75 53.38 -5.77 -18.10
N GLN A 76 54.13 -4.68 -18.08
CA GLN A 76 54.54 -4.03 -16.84
C GLN A 76 53.40 -3.17 -16.30
N ILE A 77 53.02 -3.43 -15.07
CA ILE A 77 51.95 -2.70 -14.36
C ILE A 77 52.42 -2.32 -12.96
N VAL A 78 52.17 -1.07 -12.57
CA VAL A 78 52.40 -0.60 -11.20
C VAL A 78 51.10 -0.79 -10.39
N CYS A 79 51.23 -1.54 -9.27
CA CYS A 79 50.08 -1.91 -8.44
C CYS A 79 50.31 -1.51 -6.98
N GLY A 80 49.26 -0.89 -6.37
CA GLY A 80 49.25 -0.50 -4.95
C GLY A 80 48.46 -1.44 -4.03
N ALA A 81 47.85 -2.49 -4.57
CA ALA A 81 47.03 -3.39 -3.80
C ALA A 81 47.81 -4.20 -2.78
N PRO A 82 47.34 -4.38 -1.54
CA PRO A 82 48.07 -5.06 -0.48
C PRO A 82 48.20 -6.56 -0.71
N ASN A 83 47.28 -7.16 -1.48
CA ASN A 83 47.23 -8.61 -1.73
C ASN A 83 47.94 -9.04 -3.02
N VAL A 84 48.65 -8.13 -3.72
CA VAL A 84 49.38 -8.48 -4.94
C VAL A 84 50.57 -9.41 -4.64
N LYS A 85 50.63 -10.53 -5.33
CA LYS A 85 51.72 -11.52 -5.24
C LYS A 85 51.85 -12.27 -6.56
N ALA A 86 53.03 -12.84 -6.79
CA ALA A 86 53.28 -13.68 -7.96
C ALA A 86 52.42 -14.97 -7.90
N GLY A 87 51.94 -15.40 -9.07
CA GLY A 87 51.13 -16.60 -9.25
C GLY A 87 49.65 -16.41 -9.09
N ILE A 88 49.12 -15.21 -8.73
CA ILE A 88 47.70 -14.96 -8.70
C ILE A 88 47.18 -14.62 -10.09
N LYS A 89 45.89 -14.98 -10.33
CA LYS A 89 45.12 -14.51 -11.50
C LYS A 89 44.13 -13.45 -11.07
N VAL A 90 44.06 -12.38 -11.86
CA VAL A 90 43.30 -11.19 -11.53
C VAL A 90 42.74 -10.53 -12.80
N PRO A 91 41.66 -9.75 -12.73
CA PRO A 91 41.26 -8.91 -13.83
C PRO A 91 42.31 -7.82 -14.10
N CYS A 92 42.60 -7.60 -15.36
CA CYS A 92 43.57 -6.61 -15.83
C CYS A 92 42.98 -5.75 -16.95
N SER A 93 42.87 -4.47 -16.71
CA SER A 93 42.44 -3.48 -17.68
C SER A 93 43.65 -3.01 -18.49
N LEU A 94 43.60 -3.17 -19.81
CA LEU A 94 44.68 -2.79 -20.73
C LEU A 94 44.48 -1.34 -21.23
N PRO A 95 45.53 -0.69 -21.77
CA PRO A 95 45.39 0.63 -22.40
C PRO A 95 44.34 0.61 -23.49
N GLY A 96 43.37 1.54 -23.41
CA GLY A 96 42.17 1.59 -24.27
C GLY A 96 40.91 1.02 -23.60
N ALA A 97 41.05 0.30 -22.47
CA ALA A 97 39.91 -0.14 -21.67
C ALA A 97 39.10 1.05 -21.13
N VAL A 98 37.80 0.86 -21.00
CA VAL A 98 36.87 1.82 -20.39
C VAL A 98 36.22 1.10 -19.22
N LEU A 99 36.43 1.59 -18.01
CA LEU A 99 35.87 1.07 -16.77
C LEU A 99 34.58 1.82 -16.41
N PRO A 100 33.79 1.34 -15.42
CA PRO A 100 32.58 2.03 -14.93
C PRO A 100 32.84 3.51 -14.64
N GLY A 101 31.84 4.36 -14.85
CA GLY A 101 32.02 5.80 -14.74
C GLY A 101 32.79 6.43 -15.93
N ASN A 102 32.91 5.72 -17.05
CA ASN A 102 33.65 6.16 -18.27
C ASN A 102 35.14 6.44 -18.02
N PHE A 103 35.73 5.70 -17.06
CA PHE A 103 37.16 5.84 -16.72
C PHE A 103 38.03 5.13 -17.74
N LYS A 104 38.78 5.90 -18.53
CA LYS A 104 39.64 5.38 -19.62
C LYS A 104 41.01 5.05 -19.15
N ILE A 105 41.43 3.82 -19.34
CA ILE A 105 42.79 3.33 -19.01
C ILE A 105 43.75 3.76 -20.12
N LYS A 106 44.90 4.34 -19.71
CA LYS A 106 45.96 4.78 -20.58
C LYS A 106 47.30 4.30 -20.03
N SER A 107 48.31 4.13 -20.88
CA SER A 107 49.68 3.99 -20.42
C SER A 107 50.09 5.27 -19.69
N THR A 108 50.57 5.11 -18.45
CA THR A 108 50.93 6.22 -17.56
C THR A 108 52.28 5.98 -16.92
N LYS A 109 52.94 7.06 -16.47
CA LYS A 109 54.18 6.93 -15.63
C LYS A 109 53.80 7.24 -14.20
N MET A 110 54.00 6.27 -13.32
CA MET A 110 53.83 6.41 -11.89
C MET A 110 55.19 6.55 -11.23
N ARG A 111 55.53 7.75 -10.72
CA ARG A 111 56.85 8.07 -10.13
C ARG A 111 58.03 7.55 -10.96
N GLY A 112 58.00 7.81 -12.26
CA GLY A 112 59.06 7.42 -13.18
C GLY A 112 58.95 6.03 -13.83
N VAL A 113 58.19 5.11 -13.27
CA VAL A 113 57.94 3.76 -13.81
C VAL A 113 56.71 3.72 -14.68
N VAL A 114 56.82 3.12 -15.86
CA VAL A 114 55.70 2.98 -16.82
C VAL A 114 54.75 1.89 -16.33
N SER A 115 53.44 2.22 -16.30
CA SER A 115 52.34 1.27 -16.08
C SER A 115 51.50 1.18 -17.36
N ASN A 116 51.42 0.01 -17.95
CA ASN A 116 50.69 -0.27 -19.18
C ASN A 116 49.37 -1.00 -18.90
N GLY A 117 48.59 -0.47 -17.95
CA GLY A 117 47.30 -1.00 -17.51
C GLY A 117 47.08 -0.86 -16.02
N MET A 118 46.08 -1.52 -15.53
CA MET A 118 45.71 -1.54 -14.10
C MET A 118 45.15 -2.91 -13.75
N LEU A 119 45.60 -3.50 -12.63
CA LEU A 119 45.02 -4.70 -12.01
C LEU A 119 43.83 -4.23 -11.21
N CYS A 120 42.68 -4.90 -11.34
CA CYS A 120 41.42 -4.42 -10.81
C CYS A 120 40.92 -5.20 -9.58
N SER A 121 40.32 -4.48 -8.66
CA SER A 121 39.44 -4.99 -7.61
C SER A 121 38.02 -5.17 -8.15
N THR A 122 37.10 -5.67 -7.31
CA THR A 122 35.67 -5.70 -7.60
C THR A 122 35.12 -4.29 -7.75
N ASP A 123 35.56 -3.34 -6.92
CA ASP A 123 35.08 -1.93 -6.93
C ASP A 123 35.35 -1.24 -8.26
N GLU A 124 36.58 -1.38 -8.82
CA GLU A 124 36.90 -0.75 -10.13
C GLU A 124 36.04 -1.30 -11.28
N LEU A 125 35.56 -2.53 -11.15
CA LEU A 125 34.70 -3.18 -12.14
C LEU A 125 33.22 -2.97 -11.85
N GLY A 126 32.87 -2.35 -10.70
CA GLY A 126 31.49 -2.20 -10.24
C GLY A 126 30.80 -3.53 -9.93
N LEU A 127 31.57 -4.53 -9.52
CA LEU A 127 31.09 -5.83 -9.08
C LEU A 127 30.75 -5.80 -7.57
N PRO A 128 29.90 -6.72 -7.08
CA PRO A 128 29.64 -6.85 -5.66
C PRO A 128 30.93 -6.99 -4.84
N ASP A 129 30.95 -6.42 -3.64
CA ASP A 129 32.07 -6.52 -2.71
C ASP A 129 32.30 -8.01 -2.33
N ASP A 130 33.48 -8.52 -2.64
CA ASP A 130 33.90 -9.89 -2.29
C ASP A 130 34.51 -9.98 -0.87
N GLY A 131 34.52 -8.87 -0.12
CA GLY A 131 35.11 -8.78 1.21
C GLY A 131 36.68 -8.81 1.21
N VAL A 132 37.31 -8.74 0.04
CA VAL A 132 38.76 -8.75 -0.11
C VAL A 132 39.28 -7.33 -0.26
N ASN A 133 40.15 -6.91 0.64
CA ASN A 133 40.83 -5.63 0.50
C ASN A 133 41.94 -5.72 -0.52
N GLY A 134 41.69 -5.31 -1.75
CA GLY A 134 42.65 -5.27 -2.85
C GLY A 134 42.13 -5.85 -4.15
N LEU A 135 42.98 -6.58 -4.88
CA LEU A 135 42.66 -7.16 -6.16
C LEU A 135 41.64 -8.30 -6.04
N HIS A 136 40.73 -8.40 -7.01
CA HIS A 136 39.84 -9.53 -7.17
C HIS A 136 40.65 -10.75 -7.65
N ILE A 137 40.81 -11.75 -6.78
CA ILE A 137 41.62 -12.97 -7.08
C ILE A 137 40.73 -14.02 -7.73
N LEU A 138 41.05 -14.40 -8.95
CA LEU A 138 40.34 -15.41 -9.72
C LEU A 138 40.89 -16.82 -9.43
N PRO A 139 40.11 -17.88 -9.69
CA PRO A 139 40.55 -19.28 -9.61
C PRO A 139 41.82 -19.55 -10.46
N GLN A 140 42.61 -20.52 -10.03
CA GLN A 140 43.90 -20.85 -10.70
C GLN A 140 43.74 -21.44 -12.12
N ASP A 141 42.55 -21.98 -12.42
CA ASP A 141 42.19 -22.52 -13.73
C ASP A 141 41.63 -21.44 -14.68
N ALA A 142 41.40 -20.20 -14.19
CA ALA A 142 40.88 -19.11 -15.02
C ALA A 142 41.79 -18.89 -16.27
N PRO A 143 41.22 -18.81 -17.49
CA PRO A 143 42.01 -18.79 -18.73
C PRO A 143 42.66 -17.41 -18.95
N VAL A 144 43.98 -17.35 -18.87
CA VAL A 144 44.75 -16.11 -19.08
C VAL A 144 44.51 -15.55 -20.49
N GLY A 145 44.22 -14.24 -20.60
CA GLY A 145 43.94 -13.55 -21.85
C GLY A 145 42.44 -13.54 -22.25
N ALA A 146 41.63 -14.35 -21.58
CA ALA A 146 40.15 -14.31 -21.84
C ALA A 146 39.52 -13.02 -21.35
N ASN A 147 38.42 -12.63 -22.01
CA ASN A 147 37.63 -11.51 -21.59
C ASN A 147 36.96 -11.82 -20.24
N ILE A 148 37.15 -10.94 -19.26
CA ILE A 148 36.59 -11.15 -17.91
C ILE A 148 35.05 -11.13 -17.93
N ARG A 149 34.44 -10.34 -18.79
CA ARG A 149 32.96 -10.28 -18.88
C ARG A 149 32.35 -11.61 -19.33
N GLU A 150 33.00 -12.25 -20.29
CA GLU A 150 32.58 -13.58 -20.78
C GLU A 150 32.83 -14.66 -19.75
N TYR A 151 34.01 -14.64 -19.07
CA TYR A 151 34.37 -15.61 -18.05
C TYR A 151 33.41 -15.57 -16.83
N LEU A 152 33.04 -14.38 -16.37
CA LEU A 152 32.15 -14.18 -15.25
C LEU A 152 30.66 -14.06 -15.65
N ASP A 153 30.33 -14.25 -16.96
CA ASP A 153 28.96 -14.10 -17.50
C ASP A 153 28.30 -12.76 -17.09
N LEU A 154 29.01 -11.64 -17.22
CA LEU A 154 28.60 -10.34 -16.75
C LEU A 154 27.60 -9.63 -17.67
N ASP A 155 27.36 -10.15 -18.87
CA ASP A 155 26.37 -9.63 -19.82
C ASP A 155 24.95 -10.19 -19.58
N ASP A 156 24.75 -10.85 -18.46
CA ASP A 156 23.44 -11.35 -18.03
C ASP A 156 22.52 -10.23 -17.56
N THR A 157 21.23 -10.46 -17.68
CA THR A 157 20.18 -9.57 -17.14
C THR A 157 19.54 -10.22 -15.91
N VAL A 158 19.42 -9.46 -14.86
CA VAL A 158 18.73 -9.84 -13.62
C VAL A 158 17.35 -9.18 -13.61
N PHE A 159 16.31 -9.99 -13.55
CA PHE A 159 14.93 -9.55 -13.44
C PHE A 159 14.43 -9.60 -12.01
N THR A 160 13.69 -8.59 -11.59
CA THR A 160 12.93 -8.58 -10.33
C THR A 160 11.43 -8.57 -10.65
N LEU A 161 10.75 -9.67 -10.33
CA LEU A 161 9.31 -9.82 -10.52
C LEU A 161 8.54 -9.55 -9.24
N LYS A 162 7.48 -8.79 -9.35
CA LYS A 162 6.42 -8.64 -8.34
C LYS A 162 5.33 -9.68 -8.60
N ILE A 163 5.42 -10.78 -7.89
CA ILE A 163 4.50 -11.90 -8.07
C ILE A 163 3.29 -11.73 -7.15
N THR A 164 2.10 -11.80 -7.72
CA THR A 164 0.84 -11.79 -6.97
C THR A 164 0.70 -13.05 -6.11
N PRO A 165 -0.02 -13.01 -4.97
CA PRO A 165 -0.13 -14.16 -4.07
C PRO A 165 -0.69 -15.43 -4.70
N ASN A 166 -1.55 -15.33 -5.72
CA ASN A 166 -2.11 -16.47 -6.44
C ASN A 166 -1.09 -17.18 -7.35
N ARG A 167 0.01 -16.52 -7.73
CA ARG A 167 1.01 -17.07 -8.66
C ARG A 167 2.27 -17.56 -7.96
N ALA A 168 2.12 -18.19 -6.78
CA ALA A 168 3.24 -18.79 -6.06
C ALA A 168 4.00 -19.87 -6.83
N ASP A 169 3.38 -20.50 -7.82
CA ASP A 169 4.03 -21.40 -8.77
C ASP A 169 5.22 -20.75 -9.50
N CYS A 170 5.20 -19.44 -9.70
CA CYS A 170 6.26 -18.64 -10.32
C CYS A 170 7.36 -18.17 -9.34
N LEU A 171 7.36 -18.60 -8.07
CA LEU A 171 8.42 -18.31 -7.11
C LEU A 171 9.65 -19.23 -7.28
N SER A 172 9.87 -19.73 -8.49
CA SER A 172 11.03 -20.54 -8.86
C SER A 172 11.39 -20.37 -10.34
N ILE A 173 12.62 -20.71 -10.71
CA ILE A 173 13.05 -20.74 -12.12
C ILE A 173 12.20 -21.71 -12.92
N LYS A 174 11.90 -22.90 -12.37
CA LYS A 174 11.04 -23.91 -12.99
C LYS A 174 9.65 -23.33 -13.29
N GLY A 175 9.06 -22.57 -12.37
CA GLY A 175 7.75 -21.97 -12.55
C GLY A 175 7.75 -20.89 -13.63
N ILE A 176 8.74 -19.98 -13.59
CA ILE A 176 8.90 -18.93 -14.61
C ILE A 176 9.20 -19.55 -15.99
N ALA A 177 10.07 -20.57 -16.06
CA ALA A 177 10.39 -21.24 -17.32
C ALA A 177 9.16 -21.93 -17.95
N ARG A 178 8.30 -22.53 -17.13
CA ARG A 178 7.02 -23.10 -17.58
C ARG A 178 6.10 -22.01 -18.13
N GLU A 179 6.04 -20.87 -17.45
CA GLU A 179 5.25 -19.73 -17.87
C GLU A 179 5.75 -19.17 -19.22
N VAL A 180 7.05 -18.94 -19.35
CA VAL A 180 7.67 -18.50 -20.61
C VAL A 180 7.40 -19.48 -21.74
N SER A 181 7.49 -20.79 -21.45
CA SER A 181 7.16 -21.83 -22.43
C SER A 181 5.69 -21.79 -22.84
N ALA A 182 4.76 -21.60 -21.91
CA ALA A 182 3.35 -21.47 -22.20
C ALA A 182 3.02 -20.26 -23.07
N LEU A 183 3.68 -19.13 -22.82
CA LEU A 183 3.48 -17.87 -23.54
C LEU A 183 4.12 -17.84 -24.93
N THR A 184 5.25 -18.53 -25.11
CA THR A 184 6.05 -18.44 -26.35
C THR A 184 5.99 -19.69 -27.22
N GLY A 185 5.53 -20.82 -26.66
CA GLY A 185 5.59 -22.13 -27.30
C GLY A 185 7.01 -22.73 -27.34
N CYS A 186 8.02 -22.12 -26.69
CA CYS A 186 9.35 -22.68 -26.62
C CYS A 186 9.41 -23.94 -25.76
N ALA A 187 10.44 -24.76 -25.96
CA ALA A 187 10.60 -25.98 -25.19
C ALA A 187 10.88 -25.71 -23.71
N PHE A 188 10.13 -26.33 -22.83
CA PHE A 188 10.38 -26.36 -21.40
C PHE A 188 11.29 -27.51 -21.05
N LYS A 189 12.49 -27.23 -20.55
CA LYS A 189 13.50 -28.20 -20.14
C LYS A 189 13.47 -28.35 -18.61
N GLN A 190 12.82 -29.38 -18.13
CA GLN A 190 12.82 -29.65 -16.68
C GLN A 190 14.24 -29.97 -16.21
N PRO A 191 14.64 -29.50 -15.01
CA PRO A 191 15.90 -29.94 -14.41
C PRO A 191 15.94 -31.45 -14.33
N ALA A 192 17.05 -32.05 -14.80
CA ALA A 192 17.26 -33.48 -14.62
C ALA A 192 17.53 -33.75 -13.13
N ILE A 193 16.69 -34.55 -12.51
CA ILE A 193 16.81 -34.95 -11.10
C ILE A 193 17.08 -36.45 -11.10
N HIS A 194 18.21 -36.86 -10.54
CA HIS A 194 18.64 -38.24 -10.47
C HIS A 194 18.52 -38.74 -9.03
N ALA A 195 18.07 -39.98 -8.88
CA ALA A 195 18.04 -40.61 -7.58
C ALA A 195 19.46 -40.75 -7.02
N ALA A 196 19.69 -40.26 -5.83
CA ALA A 196 20.96 -40.39 -5.16
C ALA A 196 21.26 -41.87 -4.78
N PRO A 197 22.47 -42.36 -4.98
CA PRO A 197 22.82 -43.75 -4.60
C PRO A 197 22.72 -43.90 -3.08
N ILE A 198 22.01 -44.93 -2.65
CA ILE A 198 21.83 -45.24 -1.22
C ILE A 198 23.08 -45.99 -0.76
N THR A 199 23.96 -45.33 -0.03
CA THR A 199 25.24 -45.88 0.49
C THR A 199 25.37 -45.68 2.01
N GLY A 200 24.57 -44.81 2.59
CA GLY A 200 24.46 -44.60 4.03
C GLY A 200 23.48 -45.55 4.71
N SER A 201 23.56 -45.67 6.01
CA SER A 201 22.75 -46.60 6.80
C SER A 201 21.77 -45.91 7.73
N ARG A 202 22.01 -44.64 8.08
CA ARG A 202 21.19 -43.88 9.03
C ARG A 202 19.89 -43.44 8.38
N LYS A 203 18.82 -43.45 9.18
CA LYS A 203 17.51 -42.90 8.84
C LYS A 203 17.08 -41.97 9.95
N GLN A 204 16.37 -40.92 9.61
CA GLN A 204 15.72 -40.04 10.58
C GLN A 204 14.21 -40.33 10.57
N PRO A 205 13.69 -40.96 11.64
CA PRO A 205 12.25 -41.19 11.74
C PRO A 205 11.48 -39.88 11.85
N VAL A 206 10.28 -39.86 11.26
CA VAL A 206 9.39 -38.69 11.24
C VAL A 206 7.99 -39.11 11.65
N GLN A 207 7.33 -38.31 12.46
CA GLN A 207 5.94 -38.45 12.84
C GLN A 207 5.21 -37.12 12.66
N ILE A 208 4.08 -37.15 11.97
CA ILE A 208 3.19 -35.99 11.84
C ILE A 208 2.08 -36.12 12.87
N ASP A 209 2.15 -35.23 13.90
CA ASP A 209 1.16 -35.17 14.96
C ASP A 209 0.02 -34.18 14.64
N ALA A 210 0.21 -33.32 13.63
CA ALA A 210 -0.77 -32.36 13.12
C ALA A 210 -1.00 -32.58 11.60
N PRO A 211 -1.75 -33.64 11.21
CA PRO A 211 -1.86 -34.08 9.81
C PRO A 211 -2.57 -33.06 8.91
N ALA A 212 -3.48 -32.24 9.45
CA ALA A 212 -4.15 -31.18 8.69
C ALA A 212 -3.21 -29.98 8.42
N ASP A 213 -2.22 -29.76 9.27
CA ASP A 213 -1.28 -28.63 9.17
C ASP A 213 -0.05 -28.99 8.33
N CYS A 214 0.36 -30.29 8.35
CA CYS A 214 1.47 -30.81 7.56
C CYS A 214 1.00 -32.04 6.77
N GLY A 215 0.80 -31.88 5.48
CA GLY A 215 0.31 -32.97 4.63
C GLY A 215 1.40 -33.91 4.14
N ARG A 216 2.67 -33.49 4.16
CA ARG A 216 3.80 -34.31 3.72
C ARG A 216 5.12 -33.82 4.34
N PHE A 217 5.92 -34.74 4.82
CA PHE A 217 7.25 -34.44 5.33
C PHE A 217 8.21 -35.57 4.93
N ILE A 218 9.32 -35.19 4.28
CA ILE A 218 10.35 -36.14 3.86
C ILE A 218 11.67 -35.74 4.48
N SER A 219 12.36 -36.70 5.06
CA SER A 219 13.71 -36.56 5.60
C SER A 219 14.68 -37.53 4.92
N ARG A 220 15.95 -37.12 4.80
CA ARG A 220 17.06 -38.00 4.41
C ARG A 220 18.29 -37.66 5.21
N VAL A 221 18.95 -38.69 5.77
CA VAL A 221 20.26 -38.52 6.38
C VAL A 221 21.36 -38.67 5.31
N ILE A 222 22.34 -37.77 5.35
CA ILE A 222 23.60 -37.94 4.60
C ILE A 222 24.75 -37.92 5.61
N GLU A 223 25.46 -39.02 5.66
CA GLU A 223 26.57 -39.28 6.61
C GLU A 223 27.91 -38.84 6.02
N ASN A 224 28.85 -38.41 6.88
CA ASN A 224 30.26 -38.10 6.53
C ASN A 224 30.39 -36.98 5.48
N VAL A 225 29.61 -35.93 5.56
CA VAL A 225 29.71 -34.75 4.69
C VAL A 225 30.88 -33.86 5.14
N ASN A 226 31.48 -33.17 4.17
CA ASN A 226 32.43 -32.09 4.45
C ASN A 226 31.66 -30.75 4.51
N ALA A 227 31.29 -30.32 5.71
CA ALA A 227 30.58 -29.04 5.91
C ALA A 227 31.42 -27.81 5.55
N ARG A 228 32.76 -27.93 5.45
CA ARG A 228 33.68 -26.88 5.02
C ARG A 228 33.93 -26.84 3.52
N ALA A 229 33.17 -27.63 2.75
CA ALA A 229 33.23 -27.57 1.29
C ALA A 229 32.84 -26.16 0.82
N THR A 230 33.51 -25.68 -0.22
CA THR A 230 33.22 -24.37 -0.80
C THR A 230 32.08 -24.50 -1.78
N THR A 231 31.10 -23.59 -1.70
CA THR A 231 30.05 -23.47 -2.71
C THR A 231 30.67 -23.21 -4.09
N PRO A 232 30.32 -23.99 -5.13
CA PRO A 232 30.83 -23.76 -6.48
C PRO A 232 30.44 -22.38 -7.01
N ASP A 233 31.34 -21.73 -7.76
CA ASP A 233 31.11 -20.36 -8.26
C ASP A 233 29.84 -20.21 -9.07
N TRP A 234 29.49 -21.20 -9.90
CA TRP A 234 28.24 -21.17 -10.66
C TRP A 234 26.98 -21.15 -9.77
N MET A 235 27.01 -21.84 -8.63
CA MET A 235 25.88 -21.85 -7.67
C MET A 235 25.83 -20.53 -6.90
N LYS A 236 26.98 -20.08 -6.42
CA LYS A 236 27.12 -18.80 -5.73
C LYS A 236 26.59 -17.65 -6.60
N GLN A 237 27.01 -17.59 -7.86
CA GLN A 237 26.58 -16.59 -8.82
C GLN A 237 25.05 -16.59 -9.03
N ARG A 238 24.43 -17.77 -9.17
CA ARG A 238 22.97 -17.88 -9.33
C ARG A 238 22.21 -17.42 -8.08
N LEU A 239 22.70 -17.77 -6.89
CA LEU A 239 22.12 -17.32 -5.63
C LEU A 239 22.22 -15.80 -5.48
N GLU A 240 23.40 -15.22 -5.67
CA GLU A 240 23.66 -13.80 -5.53
C GLU A 240 22.84 -12.97 -6.53
N ARG A 241 22.73 -13.40 -7.79
CA ARG A 241 21.86 -12.80 -8.80
C ARG A 241 20.36 -12.98 -8.51
N SER A 242 20.03 -13.87 -7.59
CA SER A 242 18.66 -14.05 -7.10
C SER A 242 18.43 -13.38 -5.74
N GLY A 243 19.35 -12.50 -5.29
CA GLY A 243 19.23 -11.74 -4.06
C GLY A 243 19.56 -12.55 -2.78
N ILE A 244 20.09 -13.76 -2.91
CA ILE A 244 20.44 -14.62 -1.77
C ILE A 244 21.97 -14.66 -1.60
N ARG A 245 22.44 -14.20 -0.44
CA ARG A 245 23.86 -14.27 -0.10
C ARG A 245 24.28 -15.71 0.16
N SER A 246 25.39 -16.15 -0.43
CA SER A 246 26.03 -17.44 -0.12
C SER A 246 26.56 -17.45 1.33
N ILE A 247 26.31 -18.54 2.05
CA ILE A 247 26.66 -18.70 3.46
C ILE A 247 27.62 -19.89 3.63
N SER A 248 27.17 -21.09 3.29
CA SER A 248 27.94 -22.34 3.31
C SER A 248 27.33 -23.32 2.31
N ALA A 249 28.08 -24.24 1.79
CA ALA A 249 27.64 -25.16 0.76
C ALA A 249 26.35 -25.90 1.14
N LEU A 250 26.18 -26.33 2.38
CA LEU A 250 24.99 -27.04 2.85
C LEU A 250 23.74 -26.17 2.85
N VAL A 251 23.87 -24.91 3.27
CA VAL A 251 22.76 -23.93 3.28
C VAL A 251 22.45 -23.47 1.84
N ASP A 252 23.50 -23.22 1.07
CA ASP A 252 23.38 -22.73 -0.31
C ASP A 252 22.69 -23.74 -1.23
N ILE A 253 22.93 -25.04 -1.03
CA ILE A 253 22.24 -26.11 -1.75
C ILE A 253 20.73 -26.05 -1.48
N GLY A 254 20.31 -25.87 -0.23
CA GLY A 254 18.88 -25.73 0.12
C GLY A 254 18.24 -24.51 -0.55
N ASN A 255 18.92 -23.37 -0.50
CA ASN A 255 18.48 -22.13 -1.16
C ASN A 255 18.45 -22.27 -2.69
N TYR A 256 19.44 -22.95 -3.26
CA TYR A 256 19.48 -23.22 -4.70
C TYR A 256 18.30 -24.08 -5.16
N VAL A 257 17.99 -25.17 -4.46
CA VAL A 257 16.85 -26.04 -4.77
C VAL A 257 15.52 -25.27 -4.63
N MET A 258 15.39 -24.45 -3.60
CA MET A 258 14.23 -23.58 -3.44
C MET A 258 14.03 -22.61 -4.62
N LEU A 259 15.10 -21.97 -5.09
CA LEU A 259 15.03 -21.09 -6.27
C LEU A 259 14.86 -21.87 -7.57
N GLU A 260 15.53 -23.02 -7.74
CA GLU A 260 15.48 -23.82 -8.97
C GLU A 260 14.09 -24.39 -9.21
N ILE A 261 13.46 -25.05 -8.21
CA ILE A 261 12.24 -25.80 -8.37
C ILE A 261 11.07 -25.37 -7.48
N GLY A 262 11.28 -24.48 -6.51
CA GLY A 262 10.21 -23.90 -5.70
C GLY A 262 9.93 -24.58 -4.36
N GLN A 263 10.74 -25.55 -3.94
CA GLN A 263 10.62 -26.25 -2.66
C GLN A 263 11.57 -25.66 -1.63
N PRO A 264 11.08 -24.95 -0.59
CA PRO A 264 11.93 -24.58 0.53
C PRO A 264 12.41 -25.82 1.28
N MET A 265 13.69 -25.82 1.63
CA MET A 265 14.34 -26.91 2.33
C MET A 265 15.01 -26.44 3.63
N HIS A 266 15.17 -27.36 4.56
CA HIS A 266 15.97 -27.14 5.75
C HIS A 266 17.01 -28.25 5.91
N VAL A 267 18.10 -27.93 6.58
CA VAL A 267 19.18 -28.85 6.91
C VAL A 267 19.50 -28.80 8.40
N PHE A 268 19.40 -29.94 9.05
CA PHE A 268 19.77 -30.11 10.47
C PHE A 268 21.11 -30.81 10.59
N ASP A 269 21.82 -30.54 11.67
CA ASP A 269 22.91 -31.38 12.15
C ASP A 269 22.32 -32.65 12.79
N ALA A 270 22.50 -33.79 12.17
CA ALA A 270 21.90 -35.06 12.59
C ALA A 270 22.37 -35.53 13.98
N ASP A 271 23.57 -35.10 14.39
CA ASP A 271 24.14 -35.52 15.67
C ASP A 271 23.63 -34.64 16.85
N LYS A 272 22.95 -33.52 16.55
CA LYS A 272 22.30 -32.67 17.53
C LYS A 272 20.83 -33.09 17.78
N LEU A 273 20.25 -33.91 16.90
CA LEU A 273 18.87 -34.37 17.04
C LEU A 273 18.71 -35.49 18.06
N SER A 274 17.55 -35.58 18.68
CA SER A 274 17.20 -36.58 19.71
C SER A 274 15.94 -37.33 19.34
N GLY A 275 16.07 -38.59 18.94
CA GLY A 275 14.94 -39.44 18.60
C GLY A 275 14.29 -39.10 17.26
N SER A 276 12.96 -39.17 17.19
CA SER A 276 12.18 -38.90 15.97
C SER A 276 11.90 -37.40 15.79
N LEU A 277 11.75 -36.97 14.55
CA LEU A 277 11.19 -35.65 14.27
C LEU A 277 9.66 -35.69 14.40
N HIS A 278 9.11 -34.73 15.12
CA HIS A 278 7.69 -34.55 15.36
C HIS A 278 7.18 -33.25 14.75
N ILE A 279 6.26 -33.32 13.84
CA ILE A 279 5.62 -32.14 13.25
C ILE A 279 4.32 -31.92 13.99
N ARG A 280 4.33 -30.95 14.92
CA ARG A 280 3.26 -30.69 15.86
C ARG A 280 3.01 -29.20 16.07
N ARG A 281 1.90 -28.86 16.68
CA ARG A 281 1.71 -27.51 17.23
C ARG A 281 2.58 -27.31 18.46
N ALA A 282 3.01 -26.07 18.66
CA ALA A 282 3.81 -25.69 19.81
C ALA A 282 3.03 -25.88 21.12
N ARG A 283 3.74 -26.10 22.21
CA ARG A 283 3.16 -26.25 23.56
C ARG A 283 3.16 -24.92 24.29
N GLU A 284 2.27 -24.78 25.26
CA GLU A 284 2.23 -23.59 26.11
C GLU A 284 3.57 -23.36 26.82
N GLY A 285 4.07 -22.14 26.78
CA GLY A 285 5.36 -21.76 27.41
C GLY A 285 6.61 -22.21 26.67
N GLU A 286 6.48 -22.86 25.51
CA GLU A 286 7.60 -23.28 24.69
C GLU A 286 8.29 -22.06 24.03
N THR A 287 9.61 -22.05 24.00
CA THR A 287 10.43 -21.00 23.39
C THR A 287 11.40 -21.58 22.37
N LEU A 288 11.78 -20.78 21.37
CA LEU A 288 12.76 -21.17 20.38
C LEU A 288 13.75 -20.01 20.14
N GLU A 289 15.02 -20.32 20.23
CA GLU A 289 16.09 -19.45 19.72
C GLU A 289 16.27 -19.72 18.21
N CYS A 290 15.97 -18.72 17.39
CA CYS A 290 16.00 -18.83 15.95
C CYS A 290 17.39 -18.54 15.36
N LEU A 291 17.62 -18.95 14.10
CA LEU A 291 18.87 -18.69 13.36
C LEU A 291 19.20 -17.18 13.18
N ASN A 292 18.20 -16.31 13.32
CA ASN A 292 18.39 -14.86 13.28
C ASN A 292 18.67 -14.24 14.67
N GLU A 293 19.11 -15.05 15.63
CA GLU A 293 19.49 -14.67 17.00
C GLU A 293 18.33 -14.13 17.85
N LYS A 294 17.08 -14.29 17.40
CA LYS A 294 15.89 -13.90 18.17
C LYS A 294 15.33 -15.10 18.93
N THR A 295 15.10 -14.94 20.22
CA THR A 295 14.32 -15.89 21.01
C THR A 295 12.85 -15.51 20.97
N VAL A 296 11.99 -16.41 20.55
CA VAL A 296 10.56 -16.21 20.44
C VAL A 296 9.79 -17.12 21.39
N SER A 297 8.73 -16.61 22.00
CA SER A 297 7.74 -17.41 22.73
C SER A 297 6.74 -17.95 21.72
N LEU A 298 6.58 -19.26 21.71
CA LEU A 298 5.72 -19.96 20.75
C LEU A 298 4.27 -19.93 21.23
N SER A 299 3.35 -19.66 20.33
CA SER A 299 1.91 -19.77 20.60
C SER A 299 1.39 -21.14 20.13
N GLU A 300 0.38 -21.68 20.80
CA GLU A 300 -0.19 -23.01 20.50
C GLU A 300 -0.74 -23.17 19.07
N ASN A 301 -1.01 -22.06 18.38
CA ASN A 301 -1.40 -22.05 16.98
C ASN A 301 -0.21 -22.02 16.00
N THR A 302 1.01 -22.25 16.46
CA THR A 302 2.21 -22.28 15.64
C THR A 302 2.65 -23.71 15.40
N LEU A 303 2.84 -24.07 14.13
CA LEU A 303 3.42 -25.35 13.75
C LEU A 303 4.93 -25.33 13.96
N VAL A 304 5.47 -26.37 14.55
CA VAL A 304 6.91 -26.55 14.78
C VAL A 304 7.37 -27.91 14.29
N VAL A 305 8.60 -27.98 13.83
CA VAL A 305 9.35 -29.23 13.76
C VAL A 305 10.07 -29.37 15.08
N ALA A 306 9.88 -30.48 15.76
CA ALA A 306 10.41 -30.74 17.09
C ALA A 306 11.07 -32.11 17.16
N ASP A 307 11.84 -32.34 18.19
CA ASP A 307 12.32 -33.67 18.59
C ASP A 307 11.85 -34.01 20.02
N GLU A 308 12.43 -35.03 20.64
CA GLU A 308 12.10 -35.42 22.00
C GLU A 308 12.45 -34.33 23.05
N LYS A 309 13.39 -33.42 22.74
CA LYS A 309 13.83 -32.35 23.62
C LYS A 309 12.95 -31.10 23.54
N GLY A 310 12.42 -30.78 22.35
CA GLY A 310 11.62 -29.57 22.15
C GLY A 310 11.55 -29.12 20.70
N ALA A 311 11.10 -27.88 20.47
CA ALA A 311 11.02 -27.26 19.15
C ALA A 311 12.41 -27.02 18.56
N LEU A 312 12.60 -27.44 17.31
CA LEU A 312 13.84 -27.29 16.53
C LEU A 312 13.72 -26.17 15.50
N SER A 313 12.50 -25.94 14.98
CA SER A 313 12.23 -24.88 14.00
C SER A 313 10.78 -24.42 14.07
N LEU A 314 10.53 -23.18 13.69
CA LEU A 314 9.22 -22.70 13.25
C LEU A 314 8.97 -23.26 11.86
N ALA A 315 8.05 -24.22 11.74
CA ALA A 315 7.76 -24.92 10.48
C ALA A 315 7.48 -23.89 9.35
N GLY A 316 8.21 -24.01 8.26
CA GLY A 316 8.08 -23.14 7.10
C GLY A 316 8.50 -21.68 7.29
N LEU A 317 8.95 -21.27 8.47
CA LEU A 317 9.33 -19.88 8.74
C LEU A 317 10.84 -19.71 9.01
N MET A 318 11.37 -20.39 10.03
CA MET A 318 12.75 -20.18 10.48
C MET A 318 13.27 -21.37 11.29
N GLY A 319 14.49 -21.83 10.96
CA GLY A 319 15.20 -22.83 11.75
C GLY A 319 15.64 -22.33 13.12
N GLY A 320 15.83 -23.26 14.05
CA GLY A 320 16.39 -22.98 15.37
C GLY A 320 17.92 -23.12 15.40
N ALA A 321 18.55 -22.34 16.28
CA ALA A 321 20.01 -22.30 16.41
C ALA A 321 20.60 -23.63 16.96
N ALA A 322 19.86 -24.31 17.86
CA ALA A 322 20.34 -25.49 18.56
C ALA A 322 20.65 -26.69 17.63
N SER A 323 19.88 -26.85 16.55
CA SER A 323 20.02 -27.93 15.56
C SER A 323 20.71 -27.52 14.26
N ALA A 324 21.22 -26.28 14.18
CA ALA A 324 21.85 -25.73 13.00
C ALA A 324 23.14 -26.48 12.64
N VAL A 325 23.41 -26.59 11.34
CA VAL A 325 24.70 -27.05 10.83
C VAL A 325 25.80 -26.04 11.11
N SER A 326 27.01 -26.53 11.24
CA SER A 326 28.23 -25.74 11.47
C SER A 326 29.40 -26.33 10.66
N ASP A 327 30.55 -25.68 10.69
CA ASP A 327 31.77 -26.14 10.01
C ASP A 327 32.26 -27.54 10.49
N ASP A 328 31.83 -27.96 11.67
CA ASP A 328 32.22 -29.24 12.28
C ASP A 328 31.18 -30.34 12.09
N THR A 329 30.03 -30.03 11.43
CA THR A 329 28.96 -30.99 11.15
C THR A 329 29.48 -32.08 10.19
N GLN A 330 29.27 -33.35 10.55
CA GLN A 330 29.62 -34.51 9.75
C GLN A 330 28.42 -35.26 9.20
N ASN A 331 27.29 -35.20 9.85
CA ASN A 331 26.06 -35.89 9.46
C ASN A 331 24.94 -34.90 9.42
N ILE A 332 24.17 -34.91 8.33
CA ILE A 332 23.05 -33.96 8.14
C ILE A 332 21.74 -34.71 7.93
N VAL A 333 20.63 -34.02 8.27
CA VAL A 333 19.28 -34.40 7.86
C VAL A 333 18.77 -33.32 6.93
N LEU A 334 18.49 -33.70 5.67
CA LEU A 334 17.73 -32.88 4.74
C LEU A 334 16.23 -33.01 5.04
N GLU A 335 15.54 -31.89 5.04
CA GLU A 335 14.08 -31.77 5.21
C GLU A 335 13.47 -31.15 3.98
N ALA A 336 12.39 -31.77 3.45
CA ALA A 336 11.44 -31.14 2.54
C ALA A 336 10.02 -31.45 2.98
N ALA A 337 9.20 -30.43 3.13
CA ALA A 337 7.84 -30.57 3.63
C ALA A 337 6.81 -29.81 2.80
N TRP A 338 5.55 -30.20 2.95
CA TRP A 338 4.41 -29.40 2.56
C TRP A 338 3.61 -29.05 3.81
N PHE A 339 3.41 -27.76 4.01
CA PHE A 339 2.59 -27.21 5.09
C PHE A 339 1.37 -26.53 4.50
N ALA A 340 0.22 -26.66 5.15
CA ALA A 340 -0.99 -25.96 4.76
C ALA A 340 -0.74 -24.43 4.80
N PRO A 341 -1.01 -23.67 3.73
CA PRO A 341 -0.73 -22.23 3.69
C PRO A 341 -1.36 -21.45 4.85
N GLU A 342 -2.53 -21.87 5.29
CA GLU A 342 -3.31 -21.22 6.34
C GLU A 342 -2.60 -21.24 7.70
N ILE A 343 -1.80 -22.27 7.99
CA ILE A 343 -1.06 -22.34 9.26
C ILE A 343 0.19 -21.48 9.26
N ILE A 344 0.76 -21.21 8.08
CA ILE A 344 1.95 -20.36 7.91
C ILE A 344 1.57 -18.90 7.73
N ALA A 345 0.43 -18.62 7.09
CA ALA A 345 -0.03 -17.27 6.81
C ALA A 345 -0.12 -16.42 8.07
N GLY A 346 0.48 -15.22 8.00
CA GLY A 346 0.52 -14.25 9.10
C GLY A 346 1.55 -14.54 10.21
N LYS A 347 2.26 -15.66 10.19
CA LYS A 347 3.29 -15.98 11.19
C LYS A 347 4.49 -15.04 11.11
N SER A 348 4.89 -14.64 9.89
CA SER A 348 5.92 -13.63 9.69
C SER A 348 5.57 -12.32 10.40
N ARG A 349 4.31 -11.89 10.33
CA ARG A 349 3.83 -10.70 11.04
C ARG A 349 3.75 -10.92 12.56
N GLN A 350 3.30 -12.09 12.99
CA GLN A 350 3.17 -12.45 14.41
C GLN A 350 4.52 -12.39 15.13
N TYR A 351 5.57 -12.93 14.52
CA TYR A 351 6.93 -13.00 15.10
C TYR A 351 7.83 -11.83 14.73
N GLY A 352 7.41 -10.95 13.81
CA GLY A 352 8.16 -9.76 13.41
C GLY A 352 9.38 -10.05 12.51
N PHE A 353 9.38 -11.20 11.81
CA PHE A 353 10.36 -11.54 10.77
C PHE A 353 9.79 -12.58 9.80
N GLY A 354 10.25 -12.54 8.57
CA GLY A 354 9.90 -13.51 7.53
C GLY A 354 11.15 -14.09 6.88
N SER A 355 10.95 -15.04 5.98
CA SER A 355 11.99 -15.66 5.17
C SER A 355 11.45 -15.96 3.77
N ASP A 356 12.36 -16.27 2.83
CA ASP A 356 12.00 -16.78 1.50
C ASP A 356 11.18 -18.08 1.57
N SER A 357 11.39 -18.88 2.60
CA SER A 357 10.61 -20.08 2.87
C SER A 357 9.18 -19.72 3.26
N SER A 358 9.00 -18.82 4.25
CA SER A 358 7.66 -18.42 4.69
C SER A 358 6.86 -17.73 3.60
N PHE A 359 7.53 -16.93 2.77
CA PHE A 359 6.91 -16.26 1.62
C PHE A 359 6.32 -17.25 0.61
N ARG A 360 6.97 -18.41 0.43
CA ARG A 360 6.47 -19.50 -0.43
C ARG A 360 5.38 -20.32 0.26
N PHE A 361 5.61 -20.77 1.48
CA PHE A 361 4.66 -21.62 2.19
C PHE A 361 3.33 -20.92 2.47
N GLU A 362 3.32 -19.62 2.83
CA GLU A 362 2.07 -18.90 3.09
C GLU A 362 1.22 -18.68 1.82
N ARG A 363 1.81 -18.82 0.62
CA ARG A 363 1.15 -18.69 -0.68
C ARG A 363 0.84 -20.03 -1.34
N GLY A 364 1.54 -21.07 -0.94
CA GLY A 364 1.42 -22.42 -1.45
C GLY A 364 2.71 -22.96 -2.09
N VAL A 365 3.06 -24.18 -1.77
CA VAL A 365 4.14 -24.97 -2.35
C VAL A 365 3.54 -26.22 -2.98
N ASP A 366 4.07 -26.68 -4.09
CA ASP A 366 3.61 -27.89 -4.77
C ASP A 366 3.71 -29.12 -3.84
N TYR A 367 2.57 -29.70 -3.47
CA TYR A 367 2.49 -30.82 -2.53
C TYR A 367 3.01 -32.16 -3.08
N ARG A 368 3.48 -32.21 -4.32
CA ARG A 368 4.11 -33.38 -4.93
C ARG A 368 5.63 -33.27 -5.09
N LEU A 369 6.21 -32.10 -4.78
CA LEU A 369 7.58 -31.77 -5.14
C LEU A 369 8.64 -32.28 -4.11
N GLN A 370 8.25 -32.65 -2.90
CA GLN A 370 9.17 -32.90 -1.78
C GLN A 370 10.19 -33.99 -2.07
N ALA A 371 9.80 -35.09 -2.70
CA ALA A 371 10.71 -36.19 -3.03
C ALA A 371 11.75 -35.75 -4.07
N ASP A 372 11.34 -35.06 -5.12
CA ASP A 372 12.23 -34.51 -6.16
C ASP A 372 13.25 -33.53 -5.54
N ALA A 373 12.80 -32.69 -4.60
CA ALA A 373 13.66 -31.74 -3.90
C ALA A 373 14.73 -32.43 -3.05
N ILE A 374 14.35 -33.47 -2.30
CA ILE A 374 15.32 -34.29 -1.54
C ILE A 374 16.32 -34.97 -2.46
N GLU A 375 15.89 -35.54 -3.59
CA GLU A 375 16.81 -36.14 -4.55
C GLU A 375 17.76 -35.09 -5.13
N ARG A 376 17.23 -33.95 -5.57
CA ARG A 376 18.06 -32.88 -6.14
C ARG A 376 19.07 -32.32 -5.12
N ALA A 377 18.65 -32.08 -3.89
CA ALA A 377 19.53 -31.63 -2.83
C ALA A 377 20.58 -32.70 -2.49
N SER A 378 20.20 -33.95 -2.42
CA SER A 378 21.12 -35.07 -2.17
C SER A 378 22.19 -35.20 -3.25
N GLU A 379 21.79 -35.11 -4.51
CA GLU A 379 22.71 -35.11 -5.65
C GLU A 379 23.77 -33.99 -5.49
N LEU A 380 23.32 -32.78 -5.19
CA LEU A 380 24.21 -31.63 -5.02
C LEU A 380 25.10 -31.75 -3.78
N VAL A 381 24.59 -32.26 -2.65
CA VAL A 381 25.39 -32.52 -1.44
C VAL A 381 26.48 -33.54 -1.73
N LEU A 382 26.13 -34.65 -2.36
CA LEU A 382 27.12 -35.69 -2.70
C LEU A 382 28.21 -35.20 -3.66
N GLN A 383 27.84 -34.35 -4.62
CA GLN A 383 28.80 -33.76 -5.58
C GLN A 383 29.70 -32.72 -4.93
N ILE A 384 29.24 -31.91 -4.00
CA ILE A 384 29.95 -30.74 -3.45
C ILE A 384 30.59 -31.08 -2.11
N CYS A 385 29.81 -31.71 -1.21
CA CYS A 385 30.23 -31.96 0.17
C CYS A 385 30.66 -33.43 0.38
N GLY A 386 30.41 -34.30 -0.61
CA GLY A 386 30.61 -35.75 -0.45
C GLY A 386 29.62 -36.38 0.51
N GLY A 387 29.97 -37.54 1.03
CA GLY A 387 29.15 -38.25 2.03
C GLY A 387 28.46 -39.51 1.51
N ALA A 388 27.61 -40.10 2.32
CA ALA A 388 26.85 -41.30 2.02
C ALA A 388 25.35 -41.07 2.34
N ALA A 389 24.51 -41.09 1.30
CA ALA A 389 23.07 -40.86 1.46
C ALA A 389 22.37 -42.13 1.94
N GLY A 390 21.53 -41.98 2.99
CA GLY A 390 20.63 -42.99 3.47
C GLY A 390 19.31 -43.04 2.69
N GLU A 391 18.43 -43.95 3.05
CA GLU A 391 17.08 -44.00 2.47
C GLU A 391 16.24 -42.80 2.90
N MET A 392 15.35 -42.34 2.03
CA MET A 392 14.32 -41.36 2.42
C MET A 392 13.36 -41.96 3.43
N VAL A 393 12.94 -41.15 4.39
CA VAL A 393 11.84 -41.47 5.30
C VAL A 393 10.72 -40.44 5.02
N GLU A 394 9.56 -40.97 4.64
CA GLU A 394 8.39 -40.15 4.35
C GLU A 394 7.29 -40.37 5.41
N ALA A 395 6.72 -39.28 5.91
CA ALA A 395 5.49 -39.27 6.67
C ALA A 395 4.43 -38.48 5.89
N GLN A 396 3.20 -38.97 5.89
CA GLN A 396 2.09 -38.41 5.14
C GLN A 396 0.94 -38.04 6.07
N GLY A 397 0.43 -36.82 5.96
CA GLY A 397 -0.80 -36.33 6.60
C GLY A 397 -1.89 -36.10 5.54
N GLU A 398 -2.65 -35.03 5.70
CA GLU A 398 -3.73 -34.67 4.77
C GLU A 398 -3.19 -33.79 3.63
N LEU A 399 -3.29 -34.27 2.41
CA LEU A 399 -2.91 -33.51 1.21
C LEU A 399 -4.16 -32.98 0.51
N PRO A 400 -4.06 -31.83 -0.19
CA PRO A 400 -5.15 -31.31 -1.01
C PRO A 400 -5.54 -32.28 -2.13
N GLU A 401 -6.83 -32.34 -2.41
CA GLU A 401 -7.34 -33.04 -3.59
C GLU A 401 -7.24 -32.13 -4.81
N ALA A 402 -6.91 -32.72 -5.97
CA ALA A 402 -6.88 -31.99 -7.23
C ALA A 402 -8.29 -31.49 -7.58
N LYS A 403 -8.45 -30.16 -7.70
CA LYS A 403 -9.75 -29.57 -8.06
C LYS A 403 -10.06 -29.73 -9.53
N GLN A 404 -11.32 -30.00 -9.83
CA GLN A 404 -11.87 -30.03 -11.19
C GLN A 404 -12.79 -28.82 -11.36
N VAL A 405 -12.54 -28.03 -12.39
CA VAL A 405 -13.27 -26.79 -12.70
C VAL A 405 -13.89 -26.90 -14.10
N GLU A 406 -15.16 -26.61 -14.21
CA GLU A 406 -15.86 -26.53 -15.50
C GLU A 406 -15.63 -25.17 -16.16
N LEU A 407 -15.28 -25.19 -17.44
CA LEU A 407 -15.11 -23.99 -18.28
C LEU A 407 -16.12 -24.02 -19.42
N ARG A 408 -17.01 -23.05 -19.48
CA ARG A 408 -17.99 -22.91 -20.58
C ARG A 408 -17.48 -21.89 -21.59
N LEU A 409 -17.37 -22.27 -22.86
CA LEU A 409 -16.91 -21.39 -23.94
C LEU A 409 -17.84 -20.18 -24.12
N GLY A 410 -19.15 -20.36 -23.93
CA GLY A 410 -20.09 -19.24 -23.96
C GLY A 410 -19.85 -18.21 -22.85
N ARG A 411 -19.45 -18.68 -21.65
CA ARG A 411 -19.10 -17.80 -20.53
C ARG A 411 -17.78 -17.07 -20.78
N LEU A 412 -16.78 -17.78 -21.28
CA LEU A 412 -15.48 -17.22 -21.69
C LEU A 412 -15.69 -16.05 -22.66
N LYS A 413 -16.47 -16.26 -23.73
CA LYS A 413 -16.82 -15.20 -24.70
C LYS A 413 -17.54 -14.01 -24.05
N THR A 414 -18.46 -14.26 -23.12
CA THR A 414 -19.21 -13.20 -22.45
C THR A 414 -18.30 -12.34 -21.55
N VAL A 415 -17.34 -12.95 -20.87
CA VAL A 415 -16.44 -12.26 -19.94
C VAL A 415 -15.34 -11.52 -20.68
N LEU A 416 -14.69 -12.14 -21.66
CA LEU A 416 -13.58 -11.55 -22.39
C LEU A 416 -14.04 -10.65 -23.56
N GLY A 417 -15.28 -10.75 -23.99
CA GLY A 417 -15.79 -9.99 -25.13
C GLY A 417 -15.26 -10.45 -26.51
N VAL A 418 -14.49 -11.56 -26.56
CA VAL A 418 -13.89 -12.09 -27.76
C VAL A 418 -14.21 -13.59 -27.93
N ASP A 419 -14.30 -14.05 -29.15
CA ASP A 419 -14.57 -15.45 -29.47
C ASP A 419 -13.24 -16.19 -29.71
N ILE A 420 -12.79 -16.97 -28.74
CA ILE A 420 -11.56 -17.75 -28.81
C ILE A 420 -11.93 -19.20 -29.22
N PRO A 421 -11.37 -19.74 -30.33
CA PRO A 421 -11.65 -21.10 -30.77
C PRO A 421 -11.32 -22.14 -29.70
N ALA A 422 -12.17 -23.14 -29.55
CA ALA A 422 -12.00 -24.22 -28.56
C ALA A 422 -10.63 -24.90 -28.63
N GLU A 423 -10.08 -25.08 -29.82
CA GLU A 423 -8.76 -25.70 -30.03
C GLU A 423 -7.64 -24.80 -29.47
N GLN A 424 -7.76 -23.47 -29.58
CA GLN A 424 -6.82 -22.56 -29.01
C GLN A 424 -6.93 -22.53 -27.48
N VAL A 425 -8.13 -22.54 -26.94
CA VAL A 425 -8.38 -22.69 -25.49
C VAL A 425 -7.74 -23.95 -24.94
N GLU A 426 -7.95 -25.08 -25.60
CA GLU A 426 -7.35 -26.38 -25.23
C GLU A 426 -5.81 -26.29 -25.22
N THR A 427 -5.23 -25.71 -26.24
CA THR A 427 -3.77 -25.54 -26.38
C THR A 427 -3.21 -24.67 -25.25
N ILE A 428 -3.87 -23.56 -24.93
CA ILE A 428 -3.46 -22.67 -23.82
C ILE A 428 -3.47 -23.44 -22.50
N LEU A 429 -4.56 -24.15 -22.20
CA LEU A 429 -4.68 -24.91 -20.96
C LEU A 429 -3.59 -25.99 -20.84
N GLN A 430 -3.32 -26.72 -21.94
CA GLN A 430 -2.27 -27.75 -21.98
C GLN A 430 -0.87 -27.16 -21.78
N HIS A 431 -0.57 -26.05 -22.42
CA HIS A 431 0.74 -25.38 -22.25
C HIS A 431 0.97 -24.89 -20.81
N LEU A 432 -0.09 -24.51 -20.12
CA LEU A 432 -0.03 -24.18 -18.69
C LEU A 432 0.09 -25.41 -17.77
N GLY A 433 0.07 -26.61 -18.33
CA GLY A 433 0.11 -27.87 -17.58
C GLY A 433 -1.22 -28.28 -16.96
N LEU A 434 -2.30 -27.62 -17.33
CA LEU A 434 -3.67 -27.98 -16.96
C LEU A 434 -4.13 -29.19 -17.81
N GLN A 435 -5.05 -29.96 -17.27
CA GLN A 435 -5.56 -31.17 -17.96
C GLN A 435 -7.01 -30.95 -18.39
N PRO A 436 -7.27 -30.44 -19.62
CA PRO A 436 -8.61 -30.23 -20.14
C PRO A 436 -9.22 -31.51 -20.72
N GLU A 437 -10.43 -31.81 -20.29
CA GLU A 437 -11.30 -32.84 -20.89
C GLU A 437 -12.48 -32.16 -21.59
N LYS A 438 -12.75 -32.50 -22.85
CA LYS A 438 -13.86 -31.90 -23.62
C LYS A 438 -15.21 -32.27 -23.03
N THR A 439 -16.08 -31.30 -22.91
CA THR A 439 -17.49 -31.46 -22.52
C THR A 439 -18.41 -30.88 -23.60
N ALA A 440 -19.72 -30.99 -23.43
CA ALA A 440 -20.68 -30.46 -24.40
C ALA A 440 -20.64 -28.92 -24.50
N GLU A 441 -20.28 -28.23 -23.43
CA GLU A 441 -20.27 -26.75 -23.36
C GLU A 441 -18.88 -26.12 -23.33
N GLY A 442 -17.83 -26.95 -23.28
CA GLY A 442 -16.44 -26.48 -23.19
C GLY A 442 -15.48 -27.53 -22.65
N PHE A 443 -14.93 -27.31 -21.46
CA PHE A 443 -13.91 -28.16 -20.86
C PHE A 443 -14.17 -28.40 -19.38
N ARG A 444 -13.84 -29.60 -18.90
CA ARG A 444 -13.59 -29.90 -17.52
C ARG A 444 -12.08 -29.89 -17.31
N VAL A 445 -11.56 -29.08 -16.42
CA VAL A 445 -10.13 -28.87 -16.26
C VAL A 445 -9.69 -29.34 -14.88
N THR A 446 -8.72 -30.26 -14.82
CA THR A 446 -8.09 -30.64 -13.55
C THR A 446 -6.87 -29.79 -13.31
N ALA A 447 -6.84 -29.08 -12.15
CA ALA A 447 -5.73 -28.25 -11.73
C ALA A 447 -4.53 -29.12 -11.29
N PRO A 448 -3.30 -28.82 -11.75
CA PRO A 448 -2.10 -29.52 -11.28
C PRO A 448 -1.74 -29.10 -9.85
N SER A 449 -0.92 -29.92 -9.18
CA SER A 449 -0.54 -29.71 -7.76
C SER A 449 0.20 -28.41 -7.45
N PHE A 450 0.74 -27.74 -8.44
CA PHE A 450 1.42 -26.44 -8.29
C PHE A 450 0.52 -25.23 -8.55
N ARG A 451 -0.76 -25.43 -8.95
CA ARG A 451 -1.75 -24.37 -9.17
C ARG A 451 -2.89 -24.49 -8.16
N PHE A 452 -2.66 -23.98 -6.97
CA PHE A 452 -3.61 -23.98 -5.86
C PHE A 452 -4.60 -22.82 -5.91
N ASP A 453 -4.43 -21.92 -6.83
CA ASP A 453 -5.27 -20.76 -7.10
C ASP A 453 -6.47 -21.08 -8.00
N ILE A 454 -6.42 -22.16 -8.76
CA ILE A 454 -7.48 -22.53 -9.71
C ILE A 454 -8.59 -23.31 -9.00
N GLU A 455 -9.67 -22.59 -8.65
CA GLU A 455 -10.80 -23.11 -7.89
C GLU A 455 -12.15 -22.92 -8.57
N ILE A 456 -12.30 -21.88 -9.39
CA ILE A 456 -13.56 -21.49 -10.03
C ILE A 456 -13.36 -21.22 -11.53
N GLU A 457 -14.47 -21.15 -12.28
CA GLU A 457 -14.48 -20.87 -13.72
C GLU A 457 -13.75 -19.56 -14.09
N ALA A 458 -13.85 -18.54 -13.22
CA ALA A 458 -13.20 -17.26 -13.47
C ALA A 458 -11.68 -17.36 -13.51
N ASP A 459 -11.07 -18.25 -12.71
CA ASP A 459 -9.63 -18.47 -12.70
C ASP A 459 -9.14 -19.05 -14.03
N LEU A 460 -9.90 -19.97 -14.62
CA LEU A 460 -9.60 -20.49 -15.95
C LEU A 460 -9.77 -19.44 -17.04
N ILE A 461 -10.77 -18.57 -16.92
CA ILE A 461 -10.98 -17.44 -17.85
C ILE A 461 -9.82 -16.45 -17.77
N GLU A 462 -9.32 -16.15 -16.56
CA GLU A 462 -8.13 -15.33 -16.36
C GLU A 462 -6.90 -15.94 -17.05
N GLU A 463 -6.64 -17.22 -16.83
CA GLU A 463 -5.53 -17.92 -17.46
C GLU A 463 -5.57 -17.86 -18.99
N ILE A 464 -6.74 -18.07 -19.56
CA ILE A 464 -6.91 -17.98 -21.01
C ILE A 464 -6.73 -16.55 -21.50
N GLY A 465 -7.33 -15.57 -20.82
CA GLY A 465 -7.25 -14.15 -21.19
C GLY A 465 -5.82 -13.61 -21.19
N ARG A 466 -5.04 -13.93 -20.15
CA ARG A 466 -3.66 -13.46 -20.03
C ARG A 466 -2.70 -14.13 -21.03
N VAL A 467 -2.88 -15.42 -21.34
CA VAL A 467 -2.05 -16.13 -22.33
C VAL A 467 -2.46 -15.79 -23.75
N TYR A 468 -3.77 -15.60 -23.99
CA TYR A 468 -4.26 -15.06 -25.27
C TYR A 468 -3.69 -13.67 -25.55
N GLY A 469 -3.42 -12.90 -24.49
CA GLY A 469 -2.91 -11.55 -24.49
C GLY A 469 -4.02 -10.50 -24.43
N TYR A 470 -4.04 -9.70 -23.39
CA TYR A 470 -5.03 -8.63 -23.22
C TYR A 470 -5.00 -7.61 -24.35
N GLU A 471 -3.84 -7.43 -25.00
CA GLU A 471 -3.68 -6.57 -26.19
C GLU A 471 -4.45 -7.05 -27.40
N ASN A 472 -4.80 -8.35 -27.46
CA ASN A 472 -5.58 -8.96 -28.54
C ASN A 472 -7.10 -8.88 -28.28
N ILE A 473 -7.52 -8.41 -27.12
CA ILE A 473 -8.93 -8.24 -26.77
C ILE A 473 -9.37 -6.87 -27.25
N PRO A 474 -10.40 -6.78 -28.14
CA PRO A 474 -10.84 -5.51 -28.68
C PRO A 474 -11.48 -4.61 -27.62
N ASP A 475 -11.18 -3.32 -27.70
CA ASP A 475 -11.86 -2.28 -26.92
C ASP A 475 -13.22 -1.97 -27.57
N ASP A 476 -14.28 -2.48 -26.98
CA ASP A 476 -15.63 -2.21 -27.44
C ASP A 476 -16.37 -1.24 -26.51
N TYR A 477 -17.14 -0.33 -27.11
CA TYR A 477 -18.02 0.53 -26.34
C TYR A 477 -19.20 -0.25 -25.79
N THR A 478 -19.41 -0.18 -24.49
CA THR A 478 -20.61 -0.76 -23.89
C THR A 478 -21.87 -0.05 -24.40
N SER A 479 -22.81 -0.78 -24.96
CA SER A 479 -24.12 -0.26 -25.34
C SER A 479 -25.20 -0.84 -24.43
N GLY A 480 -26.12 0.01 -24.00
CA GLY A 480 -27.21 -0.42 -23.14
C GLY A 480 -28.33 0.62 -23.08
N ARG A 481 -29.53 0.19 -22.72
CA ARG A 481 -30.62 1.12 -22.42
C ARG A 481 -30.39 1.73 -21.03
N LEU A 482 -29.95 2.97 -21.00
CA LEU A 482 -29.86 3.72 -19.76
C LEU A 482 -31.24 4.33 -19.44
N LYS A 483 -31.78 3.94 -18.31
CA LYS A 483 -32.93 4.62 -17.72
C LYS A 483 -32.38 5.57 -16.65
N MET A 484 -32.33 6.84 -16.98
CA MET A 484 -32.01 7.87 -16.01
C MET A 484 -33.16 7.99 -15.01
N LEU A 485 -32.86 7.71 -13.76
CA LEU A 485 -33.81 8.01 -12.68
C LEU A 485 -33.71 9.50 -12.39
N ALA A 486 -34.85 10.17 -12.48
CA ALA A 486 -34.95 11.57 -12.05
C ALA A 486 -34.67 11.65 -10.55
N LEU A 487 -33.85 12.62 -10.14
CA LEU A 487 -33.69 12.92 -8.72
C LEU A 487 -35.06 13.37 -8.17
N PRO A 488 -35.45 12.94 -6.96
CA PRO A 488 -36.65 13.43 -6.30
C PRO A 488 -36.62 14.96 -6.20
N GLU A 489 -37.72 15.61 -6.47
CA GLU A 489 -37.85 17.09 -6.32
C GLU A 489 -37.52 17.58 -4.91
N THR A 490 -37.66 16.69 -3.91
CA THR A 490 -37.35 16.94 -2.51
C THR A 490 -35.86 16.80 -2.16
N ARG A 491 -35.04 16.47 -3.15
CA ARG A 491 -33.58 16.29 -2.92
C ARG A 491 -32.78 17.17 -3.85
N ARG A 492 -31.83 17.89 -3.25
CA ARG A 492 -30.87 18.72 -3.92
C ARG A 492 -29.67 17.87 -4.36
N PRO A 493 -29.13 18.04 -5.58
CA PRO A 493 -27.86 17.38 -5.95
C PRO A 493 -26.71 17.83 -5.05
N ARG A 494 -25.89 16.90 -4.59
CA ARG A 494 -24.72 17.22 -3.77
C ARG A 494 -23.81 18.27 -4.41
N PHE A 495 -23.56 18.14 -5.72
CA PHE A 495 -22.73 19.07 -6.47
C PHE A 495 -23.25 20.52 -6.45
N ALA A 496 -24.55 20.73 -6.30
CA ALA A 496 -25.11 22.06 -6.15
C ALA A 496 -24.68 22.76 -4.85
N VAL A 497 -24.34 21.99 -3.80
CA VAL A 497 -23.84 22.52 -2.53
C VAL A 497 -22.40 23.02 -2.72
N TYR A 498 -21.56 22.26 -3.39
CA TYR A 498 -20.19 22.69 -3.71
C TYR A 498 -20.18 23.98 -4.53
N ASN A 499 -21.01 24.04 -5.58
CA ASN A 499 -21.14 25.24 -6.43
C ASN A 499 -21.63 26.46 -5.64
N GLU A 500 -22.54 26.28 -4.71
CA GLU A 500 -23.04 27.37 -3.89
C GLU A 500 -21.98 27.88 -2.93
N MET A 501 -21.23 27.00 -2.27
CA MET A 501 -20.12 27.40 -1.42
C MET A 501 -19.02 28.11 -2.21
N ALA A 502 -18.66 27.60 -3.38
CA ALA A 502 -17.69 28.21 -4.27
C ALA A 502 -18.17 29.60 -4.75
N ALA A 503 -19.43 29.75 -5.12
CA ALA A 503 -20.02 31.04 -5.53
C ALA A 503 -20.00 32.07 -4.40
N ARG A 504 -20.03 31.62 -3.15
CA ARG A 504 -19.91 32.46 -1.95
C ARG A 504 -18.45 32.77 -1.58
N GLY A 505 -17.50 32.28 -2.39
CA GLY A 505 -16.06 32.52 -2.21
C GLY A 505 -15.39 31.61 -1.19
N TYR A 506 -15.99 30.49 -0.83
CA TYR A 506 -15.34 29.43 -0.08
C TYR A 506 -14.50 28.55 -1.01
N ARG A 507 -13.43 28.00 -0.49
CA ARG A 507 -12.60 26.99 -1.14
C ARG A 507 -12.78 25.66 -0.45
N GLU A 508 -12.98 24.60 -1.23
CA GLU A 508 -13.00 23.26 -0.69
C GLU A 508 -11.64 22.87 -0.18
N VAL A 509 -11.64 22.19 0.95
CA VAL A 509 -10.44 21.62 1.57
C VAL A 509 -10.73 20.17 1.97
N VAL A 510 -9.68 19.39 2.09
CA VAL A 510 -9.72 18.01 2.56
C VAL A 510 -8.74 17.87 3.71
N SER A 511 -9.26 17.54 4.88
CA SER A 511 -8.46 17.29 6.07
C SER A 511 -8.46 15.82 6.47
N TYR A 512 -7.51 15.42 7.32
CA TYR A 512 -7.46 14.05 7.80
C TYR A 512 -8.66 13.70 8.69
N ALA A 513 -9.17 12.49 8.52
CA ALA A 513 -10.20 11.93 9.40
C ALA A 513 -9.63 11.45 10.75
N PHE A 514 -8.31 11.30 10.82
CA PHE A 514 -7.57 10.97 12.02
C PHE A 514 -6.95 12.25 12.58
N VAL A 515 -7.19 12.52 13.85
CA VAL A 515 -6.87 13.80 14.47
C VAL A 515 -6.20 13.61 15.83
N ASP A 516 -5.67 14.72 16.35
CA ASP A 516 -5.18 14.78 17.72
C ASP A 516 -6.36 14.67 18.70
N GLU A 517 -6.22 13.84 19.72
CA GLU A 517 -7.21 13.67 20.77
C GLU A 517 -7.54 14.99 21.48
N GLN A 518 -6.58 15.90 21.54
CA GLN A 518 -6.79 17.22 22.13
C GLN A 518 -7.86 18.03 21.39
N TRP A 519 -7.99 17.85 20.06
CA TRP A 519 -9.03 18.55 19.30
C TRP A 519 -10.44 18.03 19.60
N GLU A 520 -10.57 16.73 19.83
CA GLU A 520 -11.82 16.11 20.25
C GLU A 520 -12.29 16.66 21.60
N HIS A 521 -11.35 16.80 22.53
CA HIS A 521 -11.62 17.43 23.82
C HIS A 521 -11.97 18.92 23.68
N ASP A 522 -11.19 19.67 22.91
CA ASP A 522 -11.33 21.13 22.82
C ASP A 522 -12.59 21.57 22.04
N PHE A 523 -12.83 20.95 20.91
CA PHE A 523 -13.90 21.42 20.00
C PHE A 523 -15.20 20.64 20.12
N ALA A 524 -15.17 19.40 20.56
CA ALA A 524 -16.35 18.54 20.69
C ALA A 524 -16.70 18.19 22.14
N ALA A 525 -15.83 18.49 23.12
CA ALA A 525 -15.91 18.00 24.49
C ALA A 525 -16.07 16.46 24.53
N ASN A 526 -15.50 15.77 23.56
CA ASN A 526 -15.58 14.31 23.41
C ASN A 526 -14.56 13.63 24.35
N ALA A 527 -15.06 13.10 25.47
CA ALA A 527 -14.21 12.43 26.46
C ALA A 527 -13.86 10.98 26.06
N ASN A 528 -14.51 10.41 25.06
CA ASN A 528 -14.30 9.02 24.64
C ASN A 528 -14.26 8.88 23.11
N PRO A 529 -13.25 9.49 22.45
CA PRO A 529 -13.11 9.40 21.01
C PRO A 529 -12.77 7.96 20.55
N ILE A 530 -13.05 7.67 19.30
CA ILE A 530 -12.71 6.38 18.69
C ILE A 530 -11.21 6.34 18.44
N ARG A 531 -10.48 5.47 19.13
CA ARG A 531 -9.03 5.32 19.04
C ARG A 531 -8.63 4.34 17.93
N LEU A 532 -7.54 4.66 17.24
CA LEU A 532 -6.88 3.74 16.32
C LEU A 532 -5.97 2.77 17.09
N GLN A 533 -5.87 1.54 16.64
CA GLN A 533 -4.97 0.54 17.23
C GLN A 533 -3.50 0.82 16.92
N ASN A 534 -3.22 1.33 15.71
CA ASN A 534 -1.87 1.56 15.19
C ASN A 534 -1.81 2.89 14.42
N PRO A 535 -1.91 4.04 15.09
CA PRO A 535 -1.87 5.34 14.44
C PRO A 535 -0.51 5.58 13.76
N LEU A 536 -0.53 6.28 12.62
CA LEU A 536 0.68 6.66 11.88
C LEU A 536 1.62 7.54 12.72
N ALA A 537 1.05 8.40 13.56
CA ALA A 537 1.76 9.27 14.49
C ALA A 537 0.84 9.66 15.66
N ALA A 538 1.40 10.15 16.76
CA ALA A 538 0.64 10.49 17.95
C ALA A 538 -0.48 11.51 17.70
N GLN A 539 -0.26 12.47 16.80
CA GLN A 539 -1.25 13.49 16.43
C GLN A 539 -2.39 12.97 15.54
N TYR A 540 -2.37 11.69 15.13
CA TYR A 540 -3.41 11.04 14.34
C TYR A 540 -4.01 9.84 15.08
N ALA A 541 -4.18 9.97 16.40
CA ALA A 541 -4.51 8.85 17.26
C ALA A 541 -6.00 8.49 17.32
N VAL A 542 -6.89 9.42 16.99
CA VAL A 542 -8.34 9.25 17.11
C VAL A 542 -9.10 9.68 15.86
N MET A 543 -10.32 9.14 15.71
CA MET A 543 -11.24 9.54 14.65
C MET A 543 -11.94 10.85 15.04
N ARG A 544 -12.05 11.81 14.11
CA ARG A 544 -12.74 13.09 14.33
C ARG A 544 -14.25 12.94 14.55
N SER A 545 -14.81 13.63 15.50
CA SER A 545 -16.27 13.78 15.68
C SER A 545 -16.82 15.13 15.20
N THR A 546 -15.93 16.05 14.82
CA THR A 546 -16.24 17.38 14.25
C THR A 546 -15.23 17.74 13.18
N LEU A 547 -15.60 18.60 12.23
CA LEU A 547 -14.73 19.15 11.19
C LEU A 547 -13.92 20.36 11.66
N ILE A 548 -14.24 20.94 12.83
CA ILE A 548 -13.65 22.21 13.28
C ILE A 548 -12.13 22.09 13.44
N GLY A 549 -11.61 21.01 14.03
CA GLY A 549 -10.17 20.83 14.25
C GLY A 549 -9.37 20.91 12.96
N GLY A 550 -9.79 20.18 11.92
CA GLY A 550 -9.14 20.21 10.61
C GLY A 550 -9.22 21.57 9.92
N LEU A 551 -10.38 22.26 10.02
CA LEU A 551 -10.55 23.60 9.48
C LEU A 551 -9.65 24.64 10.19
N VAL A 552 -9.47 24.52 11.50
CA VAL A 552 -8.58 25.37 12.29
C VAL A 552 -7.11 25.13 11.90
N GLU A 553 -6.68 23.90 11.74
CA GLU A 553 -5.33 23.57 11.26
C GLU A 553 -5.06 24.18 9.88
N ILE A 554 -6.02 24.05 8.96
CA ILE A 554 -5.91 24.64 7.63
C ILE A 554 -5.82 26.17 7.73
N LEU A 555 -6.59 26.80 8.62
CA LEU A 555 -6.45 28.22 8.88
C LEU A 555 -5.04 28.59 9.36
N GLN A 556 -4.50 27.89 10.37
CA GLN A 556 -3.14 28.12 10.88
C GLN A 556 -2.11 28.00 9.77
N ASN A 557 -2.21 26.98 8.94
CA ASN A 557 -1.32 26.78 7.80
C ASN A 557 -1.39 27.92 6.79
N ASN A 558 -2.56 28.50 6.57
CA ASN A 558 -2.76 29.67 5.70
C ASN A 558 -2.22 30.96 6.35
N LEU A 559 -2.44 31.17 7.65
CA LEU A 559 -1.89 32.30 8.38
C LEU A 559 -0.35 32.29 8.38
N ASN A 560 0.27 31.14 8.56
CA ASN A 560 1.71 30.96 8.45
C ASN A 560 2.24 31.34 7.05
N ARG A 561 1.40 31.19 6.02
CA ARG A 561 1.68 31.64 4.64
C ARG A 561 1.21 33.06 4.34
N LYS A 562 0.91 33.85 5.40
CA LYS A 562 0.51 35.27 5.31
C LYS A 562 -0.82 35.50 4.56
N GLN A 563 -1.73 34.53 4.56
CA GLN A 563 -3.07 34.72 4.05
C GLN A 563 -3.94 35.40 5.13
N ASN A 564 -4.36 36.64 4.87
CA ASN A 564 -5.11 37.44 5.85
C ASN A 564 -6.66 37.23 5.75
N ARG A 565 -7.14 36.55 4.72
CA ARG A 565 -8.55 36.27 4.50
C ARG A 565 -8.70 34.84 4.02
N VAL A 566 -9.34 34.02 4.84
CA VAL A 566 -9.52 32.58 4.57
C VAL A 566 -10.99 32.23 4.68
N ARG A 567 -11.56 31.64 3.60
CA ARG A 567 -12.90 31.06 3.58
C ARG A 567 -12.79 29.66 3.02
N VAL A 568 -12.94 28.68 3.87
CA VAL A 568 -12.79 27.27 3.52
C VAL A 568 -13.98 26.44 3.99
N PHE A 569 -14.28 25.37 3.29
CA PHE A 569 -15.28 24.41 3.69
C PHE A 569 -14.86 22.97 3.36
N GLU A 570 -15.42 22.04 4.08
CA GLU A 570 -15.22 20.60 3.85
C GLU A 570 -16.56 19.88 3.96
N ILE A 571 -16.82 18.94 3.04
CA ILE A 571 -17.93 18.00 3.16
C ILE A 571 -17.35 16.62 3.39
N ALA A 572 -17.47 16.12 4.62
CA ALA A 572 -16.81 14.89 5.00
C ALA A 572 -17.51 14.17 6.15
N ARG A 573 -17.08 12.94 6.40
CA ARG A 573 -17.60 12.11 7.48
C ARG A 573 -16.97 12.48 8.82
N VAL A 574 -17.82 12.46 9.84
CA VAL A 574 -17.45 12.49 11.25
C VAL A 574 -17.88 11.18 11.90
N PHE A 575 -17.22 10.82 12.98
CA PHE A 575 -17.33 9.48 13.55
C PHE A 575 -17.73 9.57 15.01
N SER A 576 -18.72 8.79 15.40
CA SER A 576 -19.21 8.71 16.78
C SER A 576 -19.61 7.29 17.12
N LYS A 577 -19.98 7.06 18.39
CA LYS A 577 -20.67 5.85 18.83
C LYS A 577 -22.10 6.22 19.21
N ASP A 578 -23.03 5.38 18.83
CA ASP A 578 -24.42 5.50 19.31
C ASP A 578 -24.59 4.98 20.74
N SER A 579 -25.81 4.99 21.24
CA SER A 579 -26.15 4.49 22.58
C SER A 579 -25.81 3.01 22.78
N ASP A 580 -25.78 2.23 21.72
CA ASP A 580 -25.50 0.79 21.73
C ASP A 580 -24.00 0.49 21.49
N GLY A 581 -23.17 1.55 21.38
CA GLY A 581 -21.74 1.45 21.16
C GLY A 581 -21.36 1.15 19.71
N GLN A 582 -22.31 1.17 18.77
CA GLN A 582 -22.05 0.95 17.35
C GLN A 582 -21.42 2.20 16.71
N PHE A 583 -20.54 1.98 15.75
CA PHE A 583 -19.90 3.07 15.02
C PHE A 583 -20.86 3.73 14.04
N VAL A 584 -21.01 5.04 14.17
CA VAL A 584 -21.82 5.88 13.29
C VAL A 584 -20.92 6.82 12.49
N GLN A 585 -21.23 6.98 11.20
CA GLN A 585 -20.46 7.80 10.27
C GLN A 585 -21.40 8.79 9.58
N ASN A 586 -21.60 9.93 10.20
CA ASN A 586 -22.45 10.98 9.63
C ASN A 586 -21.64 11.88 8.70
N GLU A 587 -22.22 12.23 7.56
CA GLU A 587 -21.64 13.21 6.67
C GLU A 587 -22.08 14.61 7.07
N ARG A 588 -21.11 15.52 7.19
CA ARG A 588 -21.34 16.93 7.54
C ARG A 588 -20.69 17.87 6.54
N ILE A 589 -21.23 19.05 6.42
CA ILE A 589 -20.58 20.21 5.83
C ILE A 589 -20.12 21.12 6.95
N GLY A 590 -18.82 21.42 7.00
CA GLY A 590 -18.24 22.41 7.89
C GLY A 590 -17.66 23.56 7.08
N GLY A 591 -17.74 24.76 7.61
CA GLY A 591 -17.16 25.95 7.01
C GLY A 591 -16.48 26.84 8.03
N LEU A 592 -15.42 27.50 7.59
CA LEU A 592 -14.65 28.45 8.38
C LEU A 592 -14.42 29.73 7.59
N TRP A 593 -14.65 30.87 8.26
CA TRP A 593 -14.37 32.20 7.71
C TRP A 593 -13.51 33.02 8.68
N TYR A 594 -12.36 33.49 8.20
CA TYR A 594 -11.44 34.32 8.92
C TYR A 594 -11.11 35.59 8.12
N GLY A 595 -11.01 36.73 8.81
CA GLY A 595 -10.60 38.02 8.24
C GLY A 595 -11.73 38.86 7.72
N ALA A 596 -11.44 39.70 6.73
CA ALA A 596 -12.36 40.72 6.23
C ALA A 596 -13.62 40.12 5.57
N ALA A 597 -14.77 40.79 5.73
CA ALA A 597 -16.03 40.42 5.12
C ALA A 597 -15.94 40.42 3.59
N MET A 598 -15.37 41.49 3.03
CA MET A 598 -15.12 41.65 1.59
C MET A 598 -13.60 41.75 1.32
N PRO A 599 -13.13 41.38 0.14
CA PRO A 599 -11.79 41.74 -0.28
C PRO A 599 -11.58 43.23 -0.21
N GLU A 600 -10.33 43.69 0.08
CA GLU A 600 -10.00 45.10 0.10
C GLU A 600 -10.38 45.78 -1.22
N GLN A 601 -11.17 46.85 -1.13
CA GLN A 601 -11.69 47.58 -2.26
C GLN A 601 -11.98 49.04 -1.90
N TRP A 602 -12.08 49.89 -2.89
CA TRP A 602 -12.27 51.34 -2.73
C TRP A 602 -13.71 51.73 -2.41
N GLY A 603 -14.72 50.89 -2.80
CA GLY A 603 -16.14 51.23 -2.72
C GLY A 603 -16.75 50.99 -1.35
N GLU A 604 -16.12 50.16 -0.49
CA GLU A 604 -16.61 49.86 0.84
C GLU A 604 -15.50 49.92 1.89
N LYS A 605 -15.84 50.34 3.10
CA LYS A 605 -14.93 50.30 4.22
C LYS A 605 -14.67 48.85 4.64
N THR A 606 -13.38 48.53 4.81
CA THR A 606 -12.97 47.24 5.33
C THR A 606 -13.53 47.02 6.75
N ARG A 607 -14.24 45.93 6.94
CA ARG A 607 -14.67 45.40 8.23
C ARG A 607 -14.37 43.92 8.32
N ASN A 608 -14.14 43.38 9.50
CA ASN A 608 -14.08 41.95 9.68
C ASN A 608 -15.46 41.33 9.52
N ALA A 609 -15.47 40.08 9.09
CA ALA A 609 -16.68 39.27 9.09
C ALA A 609 -17.19 39.07 10.51
N ASP A 610 -18.48 39.01 10.69
CA ASP A 610 -19.13 38.79 11.98
C ASP A 610 -20.14 37.61 11.93
N PHE A 611 -20.77 37.36 13.05
CA PHE A 611 -21.75 36.25 13.18
C PHE A 611 -22.89 36.32 12.11
N TYR A 612 -23.33 37.50 11.73
CA TYR A 612 -24.42 37.63 10.76
C TYR A 612 -23.98 37.32 9.33
N ASP A 613 -22.70 37.56 9.01
CA ASP A 613 -22.13 37.19 7.69
C ASP A 613 -22.17 35.69 7.48
N ILE A 614 -21.64 34.90 8.44
CA ILE A 614 -21.62 33.44 8.33
C ILE A 614 -23.04 32.84 8.49
N LYS A 615 -23.90 33.46 9.32
CA LYS A 615 -25.30 33.09 9.46
C LYS A 615 -26.02 33.20 8.13
N ALA A 616 -25.82 34.29 7.38
CA ALA A 616 -26.38 34.48 6.06
C ALA A 616 -25.94 33.41 5.06
N ASP A 617 -24.69 32.92 5.13
CA ASP A 617 -24.21 31.81 4.32
C ASP A 617 -24.94 30.50 4.68
N VAL A 618 -25.13 30.23 5.97
CA VAL A 618 -25.89 29.07 6.45
C VAL A 618 -27.39 29.17 6.04
N GLU A 619 -28.01 30.32 6.20
CA GLU A 619 -29.42 30.54 5.74
C GLU A 619 -29.59 30.26 4.24
N ASN A 620 -28.63 30.65 3.45
CA ASN A 620 -28.62 30.35 2.02
C ASN A 620 -28.44 28.86 1.71
N LEU A 621 -27.58 28.16 2.43
CA LEU A 621 -27.44 26.70 2.29
C LEU A 621 -28.76 25.98 2.58
N LEU A 622 -29.53 26.50 3.54
CA LEU A 622 -30.78 25.95 4.04
C LEU A 622 -32.05 26.69 3.51
N LYS A 623 -31.91 27.57 2.50
CA LYS A 623 -32.96 28.45 1.98
C LYS A 623 -34.31 27.81 1.62
N ASN A 624 -34.31 26.50 1.40
CA ASN A 624 -35.54 25.74 1.05
C ASN A 624 -36.05 24.91 2.22
N LYS A 625 -35.62 25.23 3.46
CA LYS A 625 -36.02 24.56 4.69
C LYS A 625 -36.31 25.59 5.77
N ALA A 626 -37.39 25.39 6.53
CA ALA A 626 -37.63 26.23 7.71
C ALA A 626 -36.60 25.89 8.79
N VAL A 627 -35.86 26.91 9.24
CA VAL A 627 -34.82 26.75 10.28
C VAL A 627 -34.91 27.88 11.29
N GLU A 628 -34.65 27.53 12.53
CA GLU A 628 -34.55 28.45 13.65
C GLU A 628 -33.12 28.49 14.17
N PHE A 629 -32.65 29.66 14.62
CA PHE A 629 -31.35 29.82 15.23
C PHE A 629 -31.53 30.04 16.74
N VAL A 630 -31.31 28.99 17.49
CA VAL A 630 -31.51 28.98 18.95
C VAL A 630 -30.17 29.17 19.66
N LYS A 631 -30.12 30.18 20.56
CA LYS A 631 -28.91 30.41 21.38
C LYS A 631 -28.44 29.10 22.04
N THR A 632 -27.16 28.84 21.99
CA THR A 632 -26.58 27.61 22.53
C THR A 632 -25.24 27.86 23.24
N GLU A 633 -24.90 26.91 24.10
CA GLU A 633 -23.54 26.76 24.63
C GLU A 633 -22.90 25.56 23.90
N HIS A 634 -21.78 25.81 23.23
CA HIS A 634 -21.06 24.79 22.48
C HIS A 634 -19.57 24.86 22.85
N PRO A 635 -18.89 23.72 23.08
CA PRO A 635 -17.49 23.71 23.58
C PRO A 635 -16.52 24.46 22.67
N ALA A 636 -16.74 24.46 21.37
CA ALA A 636 -15.91 25.20 20.42
C ALA A 636 -16.23 26.69 20.33
N LEU A 637 -17.44 27.13 20.72
CA LEU A 637 -17.98 28.43 20.32
C LEU A 637 -18.02 29.46 21.45
N HIS A 638 -18.04 30.70 21.06
CA HIS A 638 -18.21 31.85 21.95
C HIS A 638 -19.62 31.87 22.60
N PRO A 639 -19.74 31.94 23.95
CA PRO A 639 -21.03 31.75 24.64
C PRO A 639 -22.11 32.80 24.31
N GLY A 640 -21.69 33.97 23.81
CA GLY A 640 -22.61 35.05 23.40
C GLY A 640 -22.82 35.18 21.89
N ARG A 641 -22.14 34.34 21.07
CA ARG A 641 -22.16 34.43 19.60
C ARG A 641 -22.20 33.04 18.97
N ALA A 642 -23.13 32.24 19.45
CA ALA A 642 -23.35 30.88 19.01
C ALA A 642 -24.83 30.54 18.95
N ALA A 643 -25.21 29.78 17.94
CA ALA A 643 -26.56 29.27 17.78
C ALA A 643 -26.55 27.83 17.27
N ASN A 644 -27.42 27.01 17.80
CA ASN A 644 -27.85 25.78 17.16
C ASN A 644 -28.79 26.10 15.99
N ILE A 645 -28.68 25.35 14.91
CA ILE A 645 -29.56 25.37 13.76
C ILE A 645 -30.61 24.27 13.99
N VAL A 646 -31.85 24.66 14.13
CA VAL A 646 -32.94 23.74 14.44
C VAL A 646 -33.91 23.69 13.27
N SER A 647 -34.31 22.51 12.85
CA SER A 647 -35.36 22.29 11.85
C SER A 647 -36.27 21.17 12.34
N ASP A 648 -37.56 21.39 12.27
CA ASP A 648 -38.57 20.44 12.75
C ASP A 648 -38.34 19.96 14.19
N GLY A 649 -37.87 20.87 15.05
CA GLY A 649 -37.55 20.59 16.44
C GLY A 649 -36.26 19.80 16.69
N GLN A 650 -35.49 19.48 15.64
CA GLN A 650 -34.21 18.75 15.73
C GLN A 650 -33.02 19.68 15.44
N VAL A 651 -31.95 19.51 16.21
CA VAL A 651 -30.69 20.22 15.95
C VAL A 651 -30.00 19.54 14.77
N ILE A 652 -29.83 20.27 13.69
CA ILE A 652 -29.18 19.80 12.44
C ILE A 652 -27.77 20.35 12.27
N GLY A 653 -27.32 21.22 13.17
CA GLY A 653 -26.01 21.82 13.11
C GLY A 653 -25.85 23.00 14.06
N PHE A 654 -24.75 23.71 13.92
CA PHE A 654 -24.45 24.92 14.68
C PHE A 654 -23.69 25.93 13.85
N VAL A 655 -23.74 27.20 14.29
CA VAL A 655 -22.98 28.31 13.71
C VAL A 655 -22.54 29.26 14.82
N GLY A 656 -21.35 29.83 14.69
CA GLY A 656 -20.87 30.78 15.68
C GLY A 656 -19.45 31.26 15.46
N GLU A 657 -18.98 32.06 16.40
CA GLU A 657 -17.60 32.50 16.51
C GLU A 657 -16.83 31.50 17.41
N LEU A 658 -15.60 31.16 17.07
CA LEU A 658 -14.76 30.33 17.94
C LEU A 658 -14.56 30.99 19.31
N HIS A 659 -14.54 30.18 20.35
CA HIS A 659 -14.36 30.64 21.72
C HIS A 659 -12.99 31.33 21.87
N PRO A 660 -12.90 32.51 22.57
CA PRO A 660 -11.65 33.23 22.75
C PRO A 660 -10.50 32.40 23.31
N LYS A 661 -10.78 31.44 24.20
CA LYS A 661 -9.77 30.49 24.70
C LYS A 661 -9.09 29.67 23.61
N TRP A 662 -9.82 29.32 22.53
CA TRP A 662 -9.27 28.60 21.41
C TRP A 662 -8.53 29.51 20.44
N LEU A 663 -8.97 30.77 20.29
CA LEU A 663 -8.21 31.77 19.55
C LEU A 663 -6.81 31.95 20.15
N GLN A 664 -6.72 32.00 21.48
CA GLN A 664 -5.44 32.11 22.19
C GLN A 664 -4.62 30.81 22.09
N LYS A 665 -5.25 29.63 22.32
CA LYS A 665 -4.55 28.35 22.33
C LYS A 665 -3.96 27.99 20.96
N TYR A 666 -4.66 28.34 19.90
CA TYR A 666 -4.29 27.99 18.52
C TYR A 666 -3.68 29.20 17.75
N ASP A 667 -3.27 30.24 18.44
CA ASP A 667 -2.60 31.46 17.88
C ASP A 667 -3.39 32.06 16.71
N LEU A 668 -4.71 32.22 16.86
CA LEU A 668 -5.58 32.86 15.90
C LEU A 668 -5.76 34.34 16.25
N PRO A 669 -5.19 35.30 15.48
CA PRO A 669 -5.13 36.71 15.87
C PRO A 669 -6.48 37.42 15.89
N GLN A 670 -7.49 36.91 15.22
CA GLN A 670 -8.79 37.55 15.08
C GLN A 670 -9.92 36.54 15.30
N ALA A 671 -11.14 37.07 15.50
CA ALA A 671 -12.36 36.27 15.54
C ALA A 671 -12.46 35.39 14.31
N THR A 672 -12.75 34.14 14.56
CA THR A 672 -12.89 33.10 13.52
C THR A 672 -14.30 32.54 13.58
N LEU A 673 -14.98 32.55 12.46
CA LEU A 673 -16.36 32.11 12.33
C LEU A 673 -16.40 30.68 11.80
N VAL A 674 -17.28 29.87 12.35
CA VAL A 674 -17.43 28.46 11.92
C VAL A 674 -18.90 28.05 11.90
N PHE A 675 -19.22 27.11 11.05
CA PHE A 675 -20.45 26.35 11.10
C PHE A 675 -20.19 24.86 10.80
N GLU A 676 -21.08 24.02 11.26
CA GLU A 676 -21.11 22.59 10.91
C GLU A 676 -22.56 22.13 10.86
N ILE A 677 -22.97 21.46 9.76
CA ILE A 677 -24.36 21.10 9.51
C ILE A 677 -24.40 19.66 8.95
N ASP A 678 -25.39 18.89 9.35
CA ASP A 678 -25.64 17.56 8.82
C ASP A 678 -25.97 17.65 7.32
N MET A 679 -25.21 16.96 6.50
CA MET A 679 -25.32 17.05 5.04
C MET A 679 -26.67 16.54 4.54
N ALA A 680 -27.29 15.59 5.23
CA ALA A 680 -28.64 15.11 4.93
C ALA A 680 -29.67 16.25 4.95
N ALA A 681 -29.61 17.11 5.98
CA ALA A 681 -30.50 18.26 6.10
C ALA A 681 -30.26 19.30 5.00
N VAL A 682 -29.02 19.50 4.57
CA VAL A 682 -28.65 20.42 3.47
C VAL A 682 -29.16 19.92 2.10
N LEU A 683 -29.14 18.59 1.90
CA LEU A 683 -29.61 17.99 0.64
C LEU A 683 -31.11 17.88 0.52
N GLU A 684 -31.82 17.90 1.64
CA GLU A 684 -33.29 17.88 1.67
C GLU A 684 -33.87 19.26 1.36
N ARG A 685 -34.94 19.31 0.60
CA ARG A 685 -35.65 20.53 0.29
C ARG A 685 -37.14 20.29 0.17
N GLU A 686 -37.93 21.30 0.49
CA GLU A 686 -39.36 21.28 0.22
C GLU A 686 -39.65 21.34 -1.28
N LYS A 687 -40.76 20.77 -1.68
CA LYS A 687 -41.23 20.90 -3.07
C LYS A 687 -41.59 22.33 -3.36
N THR A 688 -41.07 22.86 -4.43
CA THR A 688 -41.46 24.18 -4.93
C THR A 688 -42.93 24.16 -5.32
N ARG A 689 -43.72 25.06 -4.73
CA ARG A 689 -45.14 25.24 -5.07
C ARG A 689 -45.31 26.52 -5.84
N TYR A 690 -46.15 26.46 -6.86
CA TYR A 690 -46.53 27.66 -7.60
C TYR A 690 -47.35 28.58 -6.72
N GLN A 691 -47.02 29.87 -6.69
CA GLN A 691 -47.83 30.94 -6.16
C GLN A 691 -48.05 31.96 -7.25
N ALA A 692 -49.33 32.36 -7.44
CA ALA A 692 -49.67 33.39 -8.41
C ALA A 692 -49.09 34.75 -7.96
N VAL A 693 -48.62 35.55 -8.92
CA VAL A 693 -48.13 36.90 -8.67
C VAL A 693 -49.32 37.88 -8.82
N SER A 694 -49.52 38.73 -7.82
CA SER A 694 -50.56 39.77 -7.90
C SER A 694 -50.29 40.78 -9.01
N LYS A 695 -51.34 41.25 -9.66
CA LYS A 695 -51.32 42.34 -10.65
C LYS A 695 -51.40 43.73 -10.00
N PHE A 696 -51.67 43.76 -8.70
CA PHE A 696 -51.94 45.03 -7.97
C PHE A 696 -50.65 45.44 -7.23
N GLN A 697 -50.52 46.74 -6.98
CA GLN A 697 -49.34 47.29 -6.33
C GLN A 697 -49.33 46.98 -4.82
N PRO A 698 -48.18 46.62 -4.26
CA PRO A 698 -48.04 46.42 -2.83
C PRO A 698 -48.01 47.77 -2.10
N VAL A 699 -48.50 47.76 -0.85
CA VAL A 699 -48.40 48.88 0.09
C VAL A 699 -47.35 48.54 1.14
N ARG A 700 -46.41 49.46 1.41
CA ARG A 700 -45.43 49.35 2.47
C ARG A 700 -45.81 50.19 3.64
N ARG A 701 -45.69 49.65 4.88
CA ARG A 701 -45.72 50.35 6.14
C ARG A 701 -44.50 50.02 6.95
N ASP A 702 -43.90 51.07 7.55
CA ASP A 702 -42.74 50.92 8.43
C ASP A 702 -43.18 51.15 9.88
N LEU A 703 -42.89 50.23 10.77
CA LEU A 703 -43.26 50.25 12.17
C LEU A 703 -41.95 50.16 13.01
N ALA A 704 -41.75 51.06 13.96
CA ALA A 704 -40.64 50.97 14.89
C ALA A 704 -41.17 50.60 16.28
N PHE A 705 -40.66 49.55 16.86
CA PHE A 705 -41.06 49.05 18.16
C PHE A 705 -39.92 49.27 19.18
N VAL A 706 -40.20 49.82 20.34
CA VAL A 706 -39.32 49.81 21.49
C VAL A 706 -39.59 48.56 22.32
N MET A 707 -38.60 47.77 22.54
CA MET A 707 -38.71 46.45 23.17
C MET A 707 -37.51 46.15 24.09
N PRO A 708 -37.65 45.29 25.11
CA PRO A 708 -36.52 44.86 25.96
C PRO A 708 -35.39 44.25 25.15
N GLU A 709 -34.12 44.46 25.58
CA GLU A 709 -32.96 43.80 24.98
C GLU A 709 -33.07 42.26 25.00
N THR A 710 -33.75 41.73 26.00
CA THR A 710 -33.98 40.29 26.15
C THR A 710 -34.97 39.69 25.16
N MET A 711 -35.91 40.51 24.62
CA MET A 711 -36.87 40.11 23.62
C MET A 711 -36.12 39.91 22.29
N THR A 712 -36.24 38.72 21.69
CA THR A 712 -35.51 38.40 20.44
C THR A 712 -36.23 38.98 19.22
N HIS A 713 -35.56 39.01 18.09
CA HIS A 713 -36.16 39.26 16.78
C HIS A 713 -37.28 38.27 16.49
N ASP A 714 -37.07 36.99 16.80
CA ASP A 714 -38.03 35.94 16.50
C ASP A 714 -39.29 36.05 17.37
N ASP A 715 -39.17 36.49 18.63
CA ASP A 715 -40.33 36.78 19.49
C ASP A 715 -41.22 37.87 18.90
N LEU A 716 -40.63 38.95 18.39
CA LEU A 716 -41.36 40.01 17.74
C LEU A 716 -42.04 39.54 16.45
N LEU A 717 -41.26 38.84 15.57
CA LEU A 717 -41.79 38.32 14.32
C LEU A 717 -42.89 37.27 14.53
N ALA A 718 -42.76 36.41 15.54
CA ALA A 718 -43.78 35.44 15.89
C ALA A 718 -45.11 36.12 16.28
N ALA A 719 -45.02 37.19 17.11
CA ALA A 719 -46.22 37.96 17.47
C ALA A 719 -46.86 38.65 16.26
N LEU A 720 -46.06 39.28 15.40
CA LEU A 720 -46.54 39.95 14.20
C LEU A 720 -47.13 38.97 13.18
N ASN A 721 -46.42 37.85 12.89
CA ASN A 721 -46.90 36.85 11.95
C ASN A 721 -48.14 36.11 12.45
N GLY A 722 -48.27 35.90 13.77
CA GLY A 722 -49.46 35.33 14.38
C GLY A 722 -50.72 36.20 14.22
N ALA A 723 -50.55 37.52 14.09
CA ALA A 723 -51.64 38.46 13.84
C ALA A 723 -51.81 38.81 12.35
N ALA A 724 -50.89 38.42 11.49
CA ALA A 724 -50.90 38.67 10.06
C ALA A 724 -52.08 37.96 9.37
N ASN A 725 -52.68 38.63 8.42
CA ASN A 725 -53.72 38.07 7.57
C ASN A 725 -53.21 37.84 6.15
N LYS A 726 -54.04 37.35 5.25
CA LYS A 726 -53.70 37.05 3.85
C LYS A 726 -53.16 38.22 3.02
N LEU A 727 -53.34 39.46 3.49
CA LEU A 727 -52.87 40.66 2.82
C LEU A 727 -51.40 40.93 3.12
N VAL A 728 -50.92 40.47 4.26
CA VAL A 728 -49.52 40.64 4.64
C VAL A 728 -48.65 39.62 3.86
N GLN A 729 -47.80 40.12 3.00
CA GLN A 729 -46.89 39.31 2.17
C GLN A 729 -45.52 39.14 2.79
N GLU A 730 -45.04 40.16 3.48
CA GLU A 730 -43.70 40.16 4.09
C GLU A 730 -43.71 41.03 5.36
N ILE A 731 -43.07 40.52 6.40
CA ILE A 731 -42.64 41.29 7.58
C ILE A 731 -41.16 41.08 7.75
N SER A 732 -40.32 42.12 7.68
CA SER A 732 -38.90 42.00 7.86
C SER A 732 -38.29 43.20 8.61
N VAL A 733 -37.29 42.92 9.43
CA VAL A 733 -36.54 43.93 10.17
C VAL A 733 -35.56 44.59 9.23
N PHE A 734 -35.48 45.93 9.25
CA PHE A 734 -34.50 46.67 8.45
C PHE A 734 -33.60 47.60 9.25
N ASP A 735 -33.97 47.90 10.54
CA ASP A 735 -33.10 48.68 11.42
C ASP A 735 -33.23 48.22 12.87
N VAL A 736 -32.08 48.28 13.61
CA VAL A 736 -32.01 48.00 15.05
C VAL A 736 -31.24 49.15 15.70
N TYR A 737 -31.90 50.00 16.43
CA TYR A 737 -31.27 51.14 17.09
C TYR A 737 -31.14 50.89 18.58
N ARG A 738 -29.92 51.20 19.06
CA ARG A 738 -29.53 51.22 20.48
C ARG A 738 -28.82 52.55 20.74
N GLY A 739 -29.39 53.40 21.56
CA GLY A 739 -28.74 54.67 21.82
C GLY A 739 -29.59 55.64 22.57
N THR A 740 -29.22 56.95 22.50
CA THR A 740 -29.86 58.05 23.19
C THR A 740 -31.34 58.18 22.80
N GLY A 741 -32.21 58.40 23.80
CA GLY A 741 -33.65 58.53 23.59
C GLY A 741 -34.45 57.20 23.77
N LEU A 742 -33.74 56.07 24.14
CA LEU A 742 -34.42 54.85 24.59
C LEU A 742 -34.21 54.68 26.10
N PRO A 743 -35.17 54.06 26.81
CA PRO A 743 -34.97 53.68 28.23
C PRO A 743 -33.81 52.67 28.34
N GLU A 744 -33.19 52.62 29.51
CA GLU A 744 -32.12 51.66 29.80
C GLU A 744 -32.62 50.21 29.67
N GLY A 745 -31.84 49.34 29.04
CA GLY A 745 -32.24 47.93 28.79
C GLY A 745 -33.23 47.73 27.66
N MET A 746 -33.49 48.78 26.86
CA MET A 746 -34.42 48.75 25.72
C MET A 746 -33.65 48.96 24.40
N LYS A 747 -34.16 48.35 23.31
CA LYS A 747 -33.75 48.61 21.92
C LYS A 747 -34.99 48.99 21.08
N SER A 748 -34.74 49.68 19.97
CA SER A 748 -35.77 49.94 18.97
C SER A 748 -35.52 49.11 17.76
N MET A 749 -36.56 48.36 17.32
CA MET A 749 -36.52 47.50 16.12
C MET A 749 -37.52 48.04 15.10
N ALA A 750 -37.02 48.36 13.92
CA ALA A 750 -37.86 48.86 12.83
C ALA A 750 -38.12 47.72 11.85
N VAL A 751 -39.42 47.47 11.60
CA VAL A 751 -39.91 46.44 10.69
C VAL A 751 -40.65 47.09 9.53
N LYS A 752 -40.43 46.60 8.33
CA LYS A 752 -41.28 46.87 7.16
C LYS A 752 -42.35 45.81 7.06
N VAL A 753 -43.55 46.19 6.75
CA VAL A 753 -44.67 45.34 6.45
C VAL A 753 -45.09 45.61 5.01
N ILE A 754 -45.08 44.58 4.16
CA ILE A 754 -45.58 44.65 2.79
C ILE A 754 -46.93 43.99 2.72
N LEU A 755 -47.93 44.77 2.30
CA LEU A 755 -49.30 44.29 2.13
C LEU A 755 -49.64 44.28 0.65
N GLN A 756 -50.35 43.27 0.18
CA GLN A 756 -50.79 43.14 -1.20
C GLN A 756 -52.02 42.26 -1.25
N ASP A 757 -52.96 42.65 -2.09
CA ASP A 757 -54.17 41.85 -2.42
C ASP A 757 -53.99 41.20 -3.80
N MET A 758 -54.61 40.06 -4.00
CA MET A 758 -54.61 39.33 -5.27
C MET A 758 -55.73 39.83 -6.24
N GLU A 759 -56.74 40.49 -5.73
CA GLU A 759 -57.94 40.83 -6.45
C GLU A 759 -58.15 42.34 -6.59
N ASN A 760 -57.68 43.16 -5.64
CA ASN A 760 -57.95 44.59 -5.57
C ASN A 760 -56.73 45.44 -5.22
N THR A 761 -56.74 46.72 -5.59
CA THR A 761 -55.81 47.71 -5.05
C THR A 761 -56.18 48.05 -3.60
N LEU A 762 -55.22 48.02 -2.71
CA LEU A 762 -55.39 48.31 -1.30
C LEU A 762 -55.66 49.80 -1.09
N THR A 763 -56.64 50.12 -0.23
CA THR A 763 -56.92 51.48 0.26
C THR A 763 -56.44 51.59 1.73
N ASP A 764 -56.22 52.80 2.22
CA ASP A 764 -55.90 53.03 3.64
C ASP A 764 -56.96 52.46 4.59
N GLU A 765 -58.18 52.47 4.22
CA GLU A 765 -59.30 51.87 5.00
C GLU A 765 -59.15 50.38 5.18
N THR A 766 -58.50 49.71 4.22
CA THR A 766 -58.18 48.25 4.28
C THR A 766 -56.89 47.99 5.01
N VAL A 767 -55.87 48.86 4.87
CA VAL A 767 -54.51 48.70 5.40
C VAL A 767 -54.48 49.01 6.90
N GLU A 768 -55.06 50.12 7.35
CA GLU A 768 -54.91 50.58 8.73
C GLU A 768 -55.47 49.57 9.78
N PRO A 769 -56.64 48.89 9.56
CA PRO A 769 -57.08 47.84 10.49
C PRO A 769 -56.14 46.65 10.62
N VAL A 770 -55.40 46.31 9.54
CA VAL A 770 -54.40 45.24 9.56
C VAL A 770 -53.18 45.69 10.35
N ILE A 771 -52.70 46.89 10.11
CA ILE A 771 -51.57 47.49 10.84
C ILE A 771 -51.91 47.65 12.33
N GLY A 772 -53.12 48.09 12.66
CA GLY A 772 -53.58 48.16 14.05
C GLY A 772 -53.44 46.81 14.79
N LYS A 773 -53.92 45.73 14.15
CA LYS A 773 -53.82 44.38 14.73
C LYS A 773 -52.37 43.92 14.94
N LEU A 774 -51.47 44.27 14.02
CA LEU A 774 -50.05 43.97 14.17
C LEU A 774 -49.43 44.71 15.34
N ILE A 775 -49.76 45.99 15.50
CA ILE A 775 -49.32 46.85 16.63
C ILE A 775 -49.85 46.30 17.96
N ASP A 776 -51.14 45.93 18.02
CA ASP A 776 -51.76 45.34 19.20
C ASP A 776 -51.07 44.03 19.61
N ALA A 777 -50.75 43.17 18.64
CA ALA A 777 -50.05 41.91 18.90
C ALA A 777 -48.64 42.14 19.40
N ALA A 778 -47.89 43.06 18.80
CA ALA A 778 -46.55 43.42 19.26
C ALA A 778 -46.59 43.99 20.67
N THR A 779 -47.58 44.84 20.96
CA THR A 779 -47.76 45.44 22.29
C THR A 779 -48.12 44.39 23.35
N ALA A 780 -48.95 43.40 23.01
CA ALA A 780 -49.28 42.27 23.88
C ALA A 780 -48.07 41.40 24.18
N ALA A 781 -47.14 41.29 23.24
CA ALA A 781 -45.87 40.59 23.41
C ALA A 781 -44.81 41.39 24.15
N GLY A 782 -45.05 42.68 24.48
CA GLY A 782 -44.12 43.52 25.23
C GLY A 782 -43.30 44.52 24.40
N ALA A 783 -43.63 44.71 23.10
CA ALA A 783 -43.00 45.68 22.22
C ALA A 783 -43.93 46.86 21.96
N GLN A 784 -43.54 48.08 22.32
CA GLN A 784 -44.37 49.30 22.18
C GLN A 784 -44.00 50.06 20.91
N LEU A 785 -45.03 50.53 20.19
CA LEU A 785 -44.78 51.38 19.03
C LEU A 785 -44.04 52.64 19.44
N ARG A 786 -42.96 52.96 18.76
CA ARG A 786 -42.22 54.18 18.95
C ARG A 786 -42.98 55.34 18.28
N SER A 787 -43.36 56.31 19.03
CA SER A 787 -43.96 57.56 18.57
C SER A 787 -42.96 58.44 17.82
#